data_ad2ebda0dd8cf92ee1b6979d00852729
#
_entry.id   ad2ebda0dd8cf92ee1b6979d00852729
#
_cell.length_a   1.000
_cell.length_b   1.000
_cell.length_c   1.000
_cell.angle_alpha   90.00
_cell.angle_beta   90.00
_cell.angle_gamma   90.00
#
_symmetry.space_group_name_H-M   'P 1'
#
loop_
_entity.id
_entity.type
_entity.pdbx_description
1 polymer ?
#
loop_
_entity_poly.entity_id
_entity_poly.type
_entity_poly.pdbx_seq_one_letter_code
_entity_poly.pdbx_strand_id
1 'polypeptide(L)'
;MEPTRSVRPFEVVSDYTPSGDQPGAIADLTARINAGETDVVLLGATGTGKSATTAWLVEAVQRPTLVLAHNKTLAAQLANEFRELMPHNAVEYFVSYYDYYQPEAYVPQTDTFIEKDSSVNAEVERLRHSTTNSLLSRRDVIVVSTVSCIYGLGTPDEYMNAMVALQVGQKIGRDALVRKFVSMQYQRNDIDFSRGNFRVRGDTIEIIPVYEELAIRIEMFGDEIEALYSLHPLTGDVVRKLDSVAVFPGSHYVASTEVMQKAIVTIREELEWRLAQLEREGKLLEAQRLRMRTNFDLEMMEQIGFCSGIENYSRHIDQRAVGEAPHCLLDYFPDDFLVVIDESHVTVPQIGAMYEGDSSRKRTLVEHGFRLPSALDNRPLKFDEFKNRVGQAVYLSATPGKYEMAIADGVVEQIIRPTGLVDPAIVLKPSKGQIDDLLEEIRIRAAKDERVLVTTLTKKMAEELTDFFTESGVRVRYLHSDVDTLRRVELLTELRQGVYDVLVGINLLREGLDLPEVSLVAILDADKEGFLRSATSLIQTIGRAARNVSGEVHMYADRVTDSMAKAIEETTRRREKQVAYNELHGIDPQPLRKRIADITDVLAREEADTAELLAGREGRKKSPVPNLRREGIASAGGNELESLIADLNEQMLQAAGELKFELAARLRDELSEIKRELRQMEKAGHLD
;
A
#
# COMPACT_ATOMS: atom_id res chain seq x y z
N MET A 1 -28.50 15.57 4.57
CA MET A 1 -27.78 16.73 5.13
C MET A 1 -26.32 16.46 4.85
N GLU A 2 -25.65 17.25 4.02
CA GLU A 2 -24.22 17.05 3.78
C GLU A 2 -23.48 17.15 5.13
N PRO A 3 -22.58 16.20 5.42
CA PRO A 3 -21.83 16.22 6.67
C PRO A 3 -20.95 17.47 6.71
N THR A 4 -21.04 18.21 7.79
CA THR A 4 -20.16 19.36 8.01
C THR A 4 -18.76 18.83 8.28
N ARG A 5 -17.95 18.70 7.22
CA ARG A 5 -16.54 18.29 7.34
C ARG A 5 -15.75 19.34 8.10
N SER A 6 -14.93 18.92 9.05
CA SER A 6 -14.02 19.83 9.75
C SER A 6 -12.98 20.40 8.78
N VAL A 7 -12.67 21.70 8.92
CA VAL A 7 -11.72 22.40 8.05
C VAL A 7 -10.49 22.75 8.88
N ARG A 8 -9.36 22.13 8.53
CA ARG A 8 -8.03 22.52 9.01
C ARG A 8 -7.18 22.84 7.79
N PRO A 9 -6.31 23.84 7.80
CA PRO A 9 -5.43 24.09 6.66
C PRO A 9 -4.43 22.95 6.51
N PHE A 10 -4.06 22.66 5.26
CA PHE A 10 -2.87 21.87 4.98
C PHE A 10 -1.64 22.71 5.28
N GLU A 11 -0.70 22.13 6.02
CA GLU A 11 0.53 22.80 6.45
C GLU A 11 1.71 21.84 6.37
N VAL A 12 2.74 22.22 5.60
CA VAL A 12 3.98 21.46 5.51
C VAL A 12 4.92 21.87 6.64
N VAL A 13 5.32 20.89 7.43
CA VAL A 13 6.32 21.04 8.50
C VAL A 13 7.59 20.35 8.07
N SER A 14 8.62 21.09 7.72
CA SER A 14 9.88 20.55 7.22
C SER A 14 11.06 21.42 7.60
N ASP A 15 12.20 20.77 7.89
CA ASP A 15 13.48 21.45 8.08
C ASP A 15 14.06 21.97 6.74
N TYR A 16 13.46 21.57 5.62
CA TYR A 16 13.88 21.95 4.27
C TYR A 16 12.89 22.93 3.67
N THR A 17 13.42 23.85 2.85
CA THR A 17 12.62 24.75 2.01
C THR A 17 12.72 24.30 0.55
N PRO A 18 11.71 24.58 -0.28
CA PRO A 18 11.78 24.29 -1.73
C PRO A 18 13.03 24.90 -2.36
N SER A 19 13.76 24.11 -3.14
CA SER A 19 14.99 24.55 -3.78
C SER A 19 15.17 23.87 -5.16
N GLY A 20 16.16 24.31 -5.92
CA GLY A 20 16.32 23.88 -7.31
C GLY A 20 15.15 24.33 -8.19
N ASP A 21 14.55 23.40 -8.91
CA ASP A 21 13.36 23.68 -9.75
C ASP A 21 12.05 23.66 -8.95
N GLN A 22 12.05 23.20 -7.69
CA GLN A 22 10.83 23.02 -6.89
C GLN A 22 10.01 24.30 -6.75
N PRO A 23 10.57 25.48 -6.39
CA PRO A 23 9.80 26.71 -6.25
C PRO A 23 9.04 27.08 -7.53
N GLY A 24 9.72 26.98 -8.67
CA GLY A 24 9.13 27.25 -9.98
C GLY A 24 8.04 26.23 -10.35
N ALA A 25 8.30 24.96 -10.10
CA ALA A 25 7.34 23.88 -10.35
C ALA A 25 6.08 24.00 -9.50
N ILE A 26 6.22 24.29 -8.19
CA ILE A 26 5.09 24.51 -7.27
C ILE A 26 4.25 25.71 -7.73
N ALA A 27 4.89 26.83 -8.08
CA ALA A 27 4.20 28.04 -8.51
C ALA A 27 3.43 27.81 -9.85
N ASP A 28 4.07 27.16 -10.83
CA ASP A 28 3.45 26.87 -12.14
C ASP A 28 2.29 25.88 -12.00
N LEU A 29 2.49 24.76 -11.26
CA LEU A 29 1.43 23.78 -11.00
C LEU A 29 0.23 24.44 -10.28
N THR A 30 0.49 25.24 -9.25
CA THR A 30 -0.55 25.96 -8.49
C THR A 30 -1.34 26.90 -9.39
N ALA A 31 -0.63 27.67 -10.23
CA ALA A 31 -1.28 28.61 -11.17
C ALA A 31 -2.18 27.89 -12.16
N ARG A 32 -1.71 26.78 -12.76
CA ARG A 32 -2.48 25.96 -13.72
C ARG A 32 -3.72 25.32 -13.10
N ILE A 33 -3.57 24.73 -11.90
CA ILE A 33 -4.70 24.13 -11.18
C ILE A 33 -5.74 25.21 -10.84
N ASN A 34 -5.31 26.37 -10.35
CA ASN A 34 -6.20 27.48 -10.03
C ASN A 34 -6.84 28.12 -11.27
N ALA A 35 -6.19 28.02 -12.43
CA ALA A 35 -6.75 28.43 -13.72
C ALA A 35 -7.79 27.43 -14.28
N GLY A 36 -7.93 26.25 -13.68
CA GLY A 36 -8.90 25.22 -14.07
C GLY A 36 -8.39 24.24 -15.11
N GLU A 37 -7.06 24.20 -15.38
CA GLU A 37 -6.48 23.16 -16.23
C GLU A 37 -6.76 21.78 -15.63
N THR A 38 -7.17 20.80 -16.46
CA THR A 38 -7.66 19.49 -15.98
C THR A 38 -6.57 18.45 -15.91
N ASP A 39 -5.59 18.51 -16.79
CA ASP A 39 -4.54 17.51 -16.92
C ASP A 39 -3.17 18.19 -17.04
N VAL A 40 -2.36 18.13 -15.98
CA VAL A 40 -1.04 18.76 -15.92
C VAL A 40 0.03 17.70 -15.68
N VAL A 41 1.11 17.74 -16.45
CA VAL A 41 2.24 16.81 -16.32
C VAL A 41 3.38 17.49 -15.56
N LEU A 42 3.87 16.85 -14.48
CA LEU A 42 5.16 17.17 -13.87
C LEU A 42 6.21 16.16 -14.37
N LEU A 43 7.04 16.61 -15.30
CA LEU A 43 8.21 15.88 -15.77
C LEU A 43 9.32 16.05 -14.74
N GLY A 44 9.38 15.15 -13.77
CA GLY A 44 10.31 15.22 -12.65
C GLY A 44 11.36 14.13 -12.70
N ALA A 45 12.64 14.50 -12.84
CA ALA A 45 13.73 13.54 -12.80
C ALA A 45 13.77 12.76 -11.47
N THR A 46 14.40 11.59 -11.47
CA THR A 46 14.55 10.79 -10.26
C THR A 46 15.39 11.54 -9.21
N GLY A 47 14.93 11.59 -7.96
CA GLY A 47 15.66 12.24 -6.86
C GLY A 47 15.50 13.76 -6.78
N THR A 48 14.57 14.36 -7.54
CA THR A 48 14.30 15.81 -7.47
C THR A 48 13.33 16.20 -6.34
N GLY A 49 12.82 15.23 -5.57
CA GLY A 49 11.89 15.49 -4.46
C GLY A 49 10.45 15.73 -4.91
N LYS A 50 9.95 14.96 -5.90
CA LYS A 50 8.56 15.06 -6.38
C LYS A 50 7.51 14.96 -5.27
N SER A 51 7.71 14.07 -4.29
CA SER A 51 6.79 13.92 -3.14
C SER A 51 6.71 15.19 -2.31
N ALA A 52 7.85 15.83 -2.02
CA ALA A 52 7.90 17.09 -1.30
C ALA A 52 7.24 18.22 -2.12
N THR A 53 7.52 18.29 -3.44
CA THR A 53 6.85 19.24 -4.35
C THR A 53 5.33 19.05 -4.31
N THR A 54 4.87 17.79 -4.28
CA THR A 54 3.43 17.47 -4.16
C THR A 54 2.86 17.95 -2.82
N ALA A 55 3.58 17.78 -1.70
CA ALA A 55 3.13 18.26 -0.39
C ALA A 55 2.96 19.79 -0.39
N TRP A 56 3.94 20.54 -0.89
CA TRP A 56 3.83 21.99 -1.02
C TRP A 56 2.77 22.44 -2.04
N LEU A 57 2.52 21.65 -3.09
CA LEU A 57 1.41 21.89 -3.99
C LEU A 57 0.06 21.76 -3.26
N VAL A 58 -0.12 20.69 -2.48
CA VAL A 58 -1.34 20.47 -1.68
C VAL A 58 -1.53 21.59 -0.66
N GLU A 59 -0.46 22.03 0.01
CA GLU A 59 -0.48 23.21 0.87
C GLU A 59 -0.90 24.48 0.12
N ALA A 60 -0.40 24.69 -1.09
CA ALA A 60 -0.72 25.88 -1.89
C ALA A 60 -2.16 25.89 -2.39
N VAL A 61 -2.72 24.74 -2.78
CA VAL A 61 -4.09 24.65 -3.33
C VAL A 61 -5.16 24.37 -2.28
N GLN A 62 -4.80 23.91 -1.07
CA GLN A 62 -5.71 23.67 0.05
C GLN A 62 -6.88 22.74 -0.27
N ARG A 63 -6.65 21.66 -1.01
CA ARG A 63 -7.69 20.73 -1.47
C ARG A 63 -7.43 19.30 -1.02
N PRO A 64 -8.48 18.53 -0.62
CA PRO A 64 -8.36 17.10 -0.41
C PRO A 64 -7.70 16.43 -1.61
N THR A 65 -6.76 15.54 -1.37
CA THR A 65 -5.92 15.01 -2.44
C THR A 65 -5.85 13.49 -2.41
N LEU A 66 -6.05 12.86 -3.57
CA LEU A 66 -5.81 11.45 -3.81
C LEU A 66 -4.46 11.28 -4.53
N VAL A 67 -3.53 10.57 -3.92
CA VAL A 67 -2.23 10.22 -4.50
C VAL A 67 -2.27 8.76 -4.92
N LEU A 68 -2.11 8.47 -6.21
CA LEU A 68 -2.13 7.13 -6.77
C LEU A 68 -0.73 6.61 -7.03
N ALA A 69 -0.44 5.42 -6.49
CA ALA A 69 0.79 4.69 -6.72
C ALA A 69 0.48 3.31 -7.34
N HIS A 70 1.35 2.82 -8.21
CA HIS A 70 1.12 1.57 -8.94
C HIS A 70 1.33 0.29 -8.11
N ASN A 71 1.91 0.37 -6.91
CA ASN A 71 2.08 -0.79 -6.00
C ASN A 71 2.01 -0.40 -4.52
N LYS A 72 1.82 -1.40 -3.63
CA LYS A 72 1.67 -1.19 -2.18
C LYS A 72 2.94 -0.61 -1.54
N THR A 73 4.12 -1.02 -1.97
CA THR A 73 5.41 -0.58 -1.39
C THR A 73 5.63 0.91 -1.63
N LEU A 74 5.42 1.38 -2.87
CA LEU A 74 5.52 2.80 -3.19
C LEU A 74 4.44 3.61 -2.48
N ALA A 75 3.22 3.09 -2.40
CA ALA A 75 2.13 3.75 -1.67
C ALA A 75 2.46 3.91 -0.17
N ALA A 76 3.03 2.88 0.47
CA ALA A 76 3.45 2.96 1.87
C ALA A 76 4.58 3.98 2.07
N GLN A 77 5.58 3.98 1.18
CA GLN A 77 6.66 4.97 1.21
C GLN A 77 6.11 6.40 1.09
N LEU A 78 5.22 6.65 0.12
CA LEU A 78 4.62 7.97 -0.08
C LEU A 78 3.76 8.39 1.13
N ALA A 79 2.96 7.48 1.69
CA ALA A 79 2.16 7.78 2.87
C ALA A 79 3.03 8.23 4.05
N ASN A 80 4.19 7.59 4.26
CA ASN A 80 5.12 8.00 5.31
C ASN A 80 5.77 9.35 5.00
N GLU A 81 6.22 9.56 3.77
CA GLU A 81 6.79 10.84 3.36
C GLU A 81 5.77 11.99 3.59
N PHE A 82 4.49 11.77 3.27
CA PHE A 82 3.45 12.77 3.55
C PHE A 82 3.15 12.94 5.03
N ARG A 83 3.16 11.87 5.84
CA ARG A 83 2.98 11.97 7.31
C ARG A 83 4.11 12.76 7.97
N GLU A 84 5.35 12.56 7.52
CA GLU A 84 6.49 13.32 8.00
C GLU A 84 6.40 14.81 7.59
N LEU A 85 5.95 15.11 6.37
CA LEU A 85 5.83 16.47 5.85
C LEU A 85 4.59 17.20 6.35
N MET A 86 3.50 16.48 6.66
CA MET A 86 2.21 17.05 7.08
C MET A 86 1.68 16.38 8.36
N PRO A 87 2.41 16.48 9.49
CA PRO A 87 2.10 15.73 10.72
C PRO A 87 0.79 16.17 11.39
N HIS A 88 0.22 17.27 10.97
CA HIS A 88 -1.01 17.83 11.54
C HIS A 88 -2.25 17.56 10.70
N ASN A 89 -2.10 16.99 9.52
CA ASN A 89 -3.19 16.67 8.59
C ASN A 89 -3.47 15.15 8.56
N ALA A 90 -4.61 14.77 8.04
CA ALA A 90 -4.93 13.35 7.89
C ALA A 90 -4.23 12.78 6.65
N VAL A 91 -3.25 11.91 6.85
CA VAL A 91 -2.60 11.17 5.77
C VAL A 91 -3.00 9.71 5.89
N GLU A 92 -3.89 9.30 5.01
CA GLU A 92 -4.54 8.00 5.00
C GLU A 92 -3.90 7.05 3.96
N TYR A 93 -4.03 5.75 4.21
CA TYR A 93 -3.47 4.72 3.37
C TYR A 93 -4.54 3.73 2.92
N PHE A 94 -4.77 3.63 1.60
CA PHE A 94 -5.85 2.82 1.05
C PHE A 94 -5.36 1.86 -0.03
N VAL A 95 -5.08 0.62 0.36
CA VAL A 95 -4.61 -0.45 -0.54
C VAL A 95 -5.47 -1.70 -0.39
N SER A 96 -5.19 -2.74 -1.15
CA SER A 96 -5.85 -4.03 -0.96
C SER A 96 -5.51 -4.61 0.42
N TYR A 97 -6.53 -4.96 1.20
CA TYR A 97 -6.39 -5.53 2.56
C TYR A 97 -6.05 -7.02 2.58
N TYR A 98 -5.89 -7.63 1.42
CA TYR A 98 -5.46 -9.02 1.32
C TYR A 98 -3.93 -9.11 1.29
N ASP A 99 -3.35 -9.89 2.20
CA ASP A 99 -1.94 -10.30 2.15
C ASP A 99 -1.76 -11.36 1.08
N TYR A 100 -2.69 -12.30 1.03
CA TYR A 100 -2.84 -13.29 -0.03
C TYR A 100 -4.24 -13.20 -0.62
N TYR A 101 -4.35 -13.18 -1.95
CA TYR A 101 -5.64 -13.15 -2.63
C TYR A 101 -5.65 -14.05 -3.84
N GLN A 102 -6.39 -15.13 -3.72
CA GLN A 102 -6.77 -15.98 -4.84
C GLN A 102 -8.23 -15.67 -5.19
N PRO A 103 -8.50 -14.98 -6.29
CA PRO A 103 -9.87 -14.68 -6.68
C PRO A 103 -10.61 -15.97 -7.05
N GLU A 104 -11.90 -16.00 -6.74
CA GLU A 104 -12.79 -17.04 -7.23
C GLU A 104 -12.68 -17.16 -8.75
N ALA A 105 -12.44 -18.35 -9.25
CA ALA A 105 -12.29 -18.62 -10.68
C ALA A 105 -12.80 -20.00 -11.05
N TYR A 106 -13.10 -20.20 -12.33
CA TYR A 106 -13.44 -21.50 -12.88
C TYR A 106 -12.65 -21.79 -14.15
N VAL A 107 -12.06 -22.97 -14.22
CA VAL A 107 -11.28 -23.45 -15.37
C VAL A 107 -12.09 -24.52 -16.10
N PRO A 108 -12.82 -24.17 -17.18
CA PRO A 108 -13.72 -25.11 -17.87
C PRO A 108 -13.03 -26.36 -18.42
N GLN A 109 -11.75 -26.22 -18.85
CA GLN A 109 -11.00 -27.36 -19.45
C GLN A 109 -10.76 -28.50 -18.46
N THR A 110 -10.65 -28.21 -17.18
CA THR A 110 -10.39 -29.19 -16.11
C THR A 110 -11.56 -29.37 -15.17
N ASP A 111 -12.70 -28.71 -15.42
CA ASP A 111 -13.86 -28.64 -14.52
C ASP A 111 -13.44 -28.31 -13.08
N THR A 112 -12.50 -27.37 -12.93
CA THR A 112 -11.93 -27.01 -11.63
C THR A 112 -12.48 -25.66 -11.18
N PHE A 113 -13.24 -25.67 -10.09
CA PHE A 113 -13.63 -24.47 -9.39
C PHE A 113 -12.56 -24.10 -8.35
N ILE A 114 -12.04 -22.90 -8.46
CA ILE A 114 -11.10 -22.31 -7.52
C ILE A 114 -11.93 -21.42 -6.59
N GLU A 115 -12.06 -21.82 -5.34
CA GLU A 115 -12.73 -21.02 -4.34
C GLU A 115 -11.91 -19.78 -4.01
N LYS A 116 -12.61 -18.69 -3.64
CA LYS A 116 -11.94 -17.49 -3.14
C LYS A 116 -11.18 -17.87 -1.88
N ASP A 117 -9.86 -17.71 -1.92
CA ASP A 117 -8.99 -17.86 -0.77
C ASP A 117 -8.28 -16.53 -0.50
N SER A 118 -8.34 -16.07 0.73
CA SER A 118 -7.74 -14.78 1.08
C SER A 118 -7.40 -14.74 2.57
N SER A 119 -6.20 -14.27 2.86
CA SER A 119 -5.84 -13.81 4.20
C SER A 119 -6.07 -12.30 4.28
N VAL A 120 -6.89 -11.89 5.23
CA VAL A 120 -7.20 -10.48 5.49
C VAL A 120 -6.19 -9.94 6.49
N ASN A 121 -5.54 -8.84 6.12
CA ASN A 121 -4.72 -8.07 7.03
C ASN A 121 -5.63 -7.10 7.80
N ALA A 122 -5.86 -7.41 9.08
CA ALA A 122 -6.76 -6.63 9.92
C ALA A 122 -6.31 -5.17 10.09
N GLU A 123 -4.99 -4.91 10.02
CA GLU A 123 -4.46 -3.55 10.12
C GLU A 123 -4.72 -2.74 8.84
N VAL A 124 -4.50 -3.35 7.67
CA VAL A 124 -4.83 -2.68 6.40
C VAL A 124 -6.35 -2.47 6.26
N GLU A 125 -7.17 -3.38 6.78
CA GLU A 125 -8.63 -3.21 6.84
C GLU A 125 -9.00 -1.99 7.70
N ARG A 126 -8.38 -1.85 8.88
CA ARG A 126 -8.53 -0.69 9.76
C ARG A 126 -8.20 0.61 9.02
N LEU A 127 -7.06 0.67 8.32
CA LEU A 127 -6.62 1.84 7.58
C LEU A 127 -7.60 2.23 6.44
N ARG A 128 -8.23 1.24 5.81
CA ARG A 128 -9.28 1.50 4.78
C ARG A 128 -10.53 2.13 5.40
N HIS A 129 -10.97 1.64 6.56
CA HIS A 129 -12.08 2.24 7.29
C HIS A 129 -11.72 3.62 7.85
N SER A 130 -10.48 3.82 8.32
CA SER A 130 -9.96 5.14 8.72
C SER A 130 -10.04 6.13 7.56
N THR A 131 -9.61 5.70 6.36
CA THR A 131 -9.65 6.52 5.14
C THR A 131 -11.08 7.03 4.83
N THR A 132 -12.06 6.13 4.78
CA THR A 132 -13.44 6.51 4.48
C THR A 132 -14.05 7.41 5.57
N ASN A 133 -13.72 7.15 6.83
CA ASN A 133 -14.11 7.99 7.96
C ASN A 133 -13.51 9.41 7.83
N SER A 134 -12.20 9.51 7.59
CA SER A 134 -11.52 10.80 7.44
C SER A 134 -12.10 11.61 6.27
N LEU A 135 -12.35 11.00 5.12
CA LEU A 135 -12.94 11.66 3.96
C LEU A 135 -14.34 12.20 4.21
N LEU A 136 -15.13 11.53 5.04
CA LEU A 136 -16.49 11.96 5.37
C LEU A 136 -16.53 13.02 6.48
N SER A 137 -15.52 13.06 7.36
CA SER A 137 -15.49 13.94 8.54
C SER A 137 -14.60 15.16 8.43
N ARG A 138 -13.61 15.15 7.52
CA ARG A 138 -12.57 16.19 7.38
C ARG A 138 -12.38 16.63 5.93
N ARG A 139 -11.79 17.81 5.74
CA ARG A 139 -11.35 18.30 4.43
C ARG A 139 -9.83 18.23 4.23
N ASP A 140 -9.07 18.23 5.29
CA ASP A 140 -7.61 18.21 5.28
C ASP A 140 -7.07 16.77 5.18
N VAL A 141 -7.48 16.05 4.14
CA VAL A 141 -7.18 14.62 3.94
C VAL A 141 -6.34 14.40 2.69
N ILE A 142 -5.21 13.73 2.85
CA ILE A 142 -4.42 13.16 1.76
C ILE A 142 -4.59 11.64 1.83
N VAL A 143 -5.09 11.03 0.76
CA VAL A 143 -5.18 9.57 0.66
C VAL A 143 -4.12 9.08 -0.30
N VAL A 144 -3.23 8.22 0.17
CA VAL A 144 -2.29 7.50 -0.69
C VAL A 144 -2.86 6.11 -0.98
N SER A 145 -3.10 5.84 -2.25
CA SER A 145 -3.76 4.61 -2.68
C SER A 145 -3.05 3.92 -3.84
N THR A 146 -3.35 2.64 -4.00
CA THR A 146 -3.09 1.92 -5.25
C THR A 146 -4.36 1.93 -6.11
N VAL A 147 -4.37 1.21 -7.22
CA VAL A 147 -5.58 0.98 -8.05
C VAL A 147 -6.77 0.39 -7.28
N SER A 148 -6.58 0.02 -6.01
CA SER A 148 -7.67 -0.41 -5.12
C SER A 148 -8.78 0.64 -4.98
N CYS A 149 -8.48 1.92 -5.19
CA CYS A 149 -9.44 3.03 -5.11
C CYS A 149 -10.54 2.99 -6.18
N ILE A 150 -10.33 2.31 -7.30
CA ILE A 150 -11.33 2.18 -8.38
C ILE A 150 -12.21 0.93 -8.25
N TYR A 151 -11.98 0.09 -7.23
CA TYR A 151 -12.81 -1.08 -6.94
C TYR A 151 -14.03 -0.70 -6.12
N GLY A 152 -15.12 -1.48 -6.30
CA GLY A 152 -16.38 -1.26 -5.64
C GLY A 152 -16.26 -1.18 -4.11
N LEU A 153 -16.89 -0.15 -3.57
CA LEU A 153 -17.21 0.03 -2.14
C LEU A 153 -18.72 0.22 -2.01
N GLY A 154 -19.23 0.21 -0.78
CA GLY A 154 -20.60 0.63 -0.51
C GLY A 154 -20.83 2.11 -0.82
N THR A 155 -22.09 2.51 -0.89
CA THR A 155 -22.44 3.92 -1.15
C THR A 155 -22.06 4.82 0.02
N PRO A 156 -21.45 5.99 -0.21
CA PRO A 156 -21.13 6.95 0.85
C PRO A 156 -22.37 7.34 1.67
N ASP A 157 -23.52 7.51 1.02
CA ASP A 157 -24.77 7.92 1.68
C ASP A 157 -25.28 6.86 2.67
N GLU A 158 -25.31 5.57 2.28
CA GLU A 158 -25.71 4.49 3.18
C GLU A 158 -24.72 4.34 4.35
N TYR A 159 -23.43 4.47 4.07
CA TYR A 159 -22.39 4.43 5.11
C TYR A 159 -22.55 5.57 6.13
N MET A 160 -22.84 6.79 5.67
CA MET A 160 -23.12 7.95 6.52
C MET A 160 -24.44 7.82 7.28
N ASN A 161 -25.50 7.36 6.63
CA ASN A 161 -26.82 7.18 7.25
C ASN A 161 -26.80 6.10 8.35
N ALA A 162 -25.92 5.12 8.21
CA ALA A 162 -25.73 4.08 9.21
C ALA A 162 -24.93 4.55 10.44
N MET A 163 -24.15 5.64 10.33
CA MET A 163 -23.35 6.21 11.42
C MET A 163 -24.23 6.54 12.64
N VAL A 164 -23.66 6.41 13.85
CA VAL A 164 -24.27 6.83 15.11
C VAL A 164 -23.47 7.96 15.72
N ALA A 165 -24.08 9.13 15.82
CA ALA A 165 -23.54 10.24 16.60
C ALA A 165 -24.05 10.14 18.04
N LEU A 166 -23.14 10.14 19.01
CA LEU A 166 -23.40 10.07 20.44
C LEU A 166 -22.89 11.35 21.10
N GLN A 167 -23.68 11.88 22.02
CA GLN A 167 -23.33 13.08 22.77
C GLN A 167 -23.74 12.93 24.24
N VAL A 168 -22.96 13.47 25.15
CA VAL A 168 -23.31 13.52 26.58
C VAL A 168 -24.64 14.28 26.78
N GLY A 169 -25.55 13.70 27.57
CA GLY A 169 -26.92 14.21 27.77
C GLY A 169 -27.92 13.78 26.70
N GLN A 170 -27.49 13.04 25.67
CA GLN A 170 -28.42 12.51 24.66
C GLN A 170 -29.30 11.43 25.23
N LYS A 171 -30.62 11.49 24.94
CA LYS A 171 -31.56 10.46 25.31
C LYS A 171 -31.69 9.39 24.25
N ILE A 172 -31.22 8.20 24.57
CA ILE A 172 -31.26 7.01 23.71
C ILE A 172 -31.35 5.77 24.61
N GLY A 173 -32.33 4.90 24.41
CA GLY A 173 -32.44 3.66 25.18
C GLY A 173 -31.26 2.71 24.90
N ARG A 174 -30.65 2.11 25.94
CA ARG A 174 -29.54 1.16 25.83
C ARG A 174 -29.80 0.07 24.78
N ASP A 175 -30.96 -0.58 24.80
CA ASP A 175 -31.27 -1.65 23.86
C ASP A 175 -31.46 -1.15 22.41
N ALA A 176 -31.88 0.09 22.25
CA ALA A 176 -31.93 0.72 20.93
C ALA A 176 -30.51 0.97 20.38
N LEU A 177 -29.58 1.44 21.22
CA LEU A 177 -28.18 1.64 20.86
C LEU A 177 -27.51 0.31 20.53
N VAL A 178 -27.72 -0.74 21.32
CA VAL A 178 -27.22 -2.10 21.04
C VAL A 178 -27.73 -2.62 19.70
N ARG A 179 -29.03 -2.51 19.41
CA ARG A 179 -29.59 -2.89 18.10
C ARG A 179 -28.95 -2.09 16.95
N LYS A 180 -28.69 -0.81 17.18
CA LYS A 180 -28.04 0.04 16.18
C LYS A 180 -26.62 -0.45 15.88
N PHE A 181 -25.81 -0.79 16.89
CA PHE A 181 -24.48 -1.36 16.67
C PHE A 181 -24.52 -2.69 15.90
N VAL A 182 -25.46 -3.58 16.22
CA VAL A 182 -25.65 -4.82 15.46
C VAL A 182 -26.03 -4.52 14.00
N SER A 183 -26.92 -3.56 13.73
CA SER A 183 -27.27 -3.16 12.36
C SER A 183 -26.11 -2.53 11.59
N MET A 184 -25.11 -1.99 12.31
CA MET A 184 -23.87 -1.47 11.77
C MET A 184 -22.80 -2.54 11.55
N GLN A 185 -23.13 -3.83 11.69
CA GLN A 185 -22.24 -4.97 11.55
C GLN A 185 -21.18 -5.11 12.66
N TYR A 186 -21.41 -4.52 13.85
CA TYR A 186 -20.63 -4.83 15.03
C TYR A 186 -21.16 -6.07 15.73
N GLN A 187 -20.26 -6.88 16.27
CA GLN A 187 -20.61 -8.12 16.96
C GLN A 187 -20.57 -7.93 18.47
N ARG A 188 -21.58 -8.47 19.18
CA ARG A 188 -21.51 -8.51 20.63
C ARG A 188 -20.61 -9.64 21.06
N ASN A 189 -19.54 -9.32 21.76
CA ASN A 189 -18.64 -10.29 22.37
C ASN A 189 -18.20 -9.79 23.73
N ASP A 190 -18.75 -10.40 24.81
CA ASP A 190 -18.45 -10.00 26.17
C ASP A 190 -17.15 -10.65 26.69
N ILE A 191 -16.55 -11.61 25.96
CA ILE A 191 -15.36 -12.38 26.32
C ILE A 191 -14.14 -11.86 25.55
N ASP A 192 -14.21 -11.89 24.21
CA ASP A 192 -13.15 -11.39 23.33
C ASP A 192 -13.50 -9.99 22.87
N PHE A 193 -12.87 -9.00 23.49
CA PHE A 193 -13.08 -7.60 23.20
C PHE A 193 -12.02 -7.10 22.23
N SER A 194 -12.27 -7.37 20.95
CA SER A 194 -11.42 -7.01 19.82
C SER A 194 -12.09 -6.00 18.88
N ARG A 195 -11.36 -5.51 17.86
CA ARG A 195 -11.92 -4.56 16.88
C ARG A 195 -13.18 -5.13 16.21
N GLY A 196 -14.16 -4.26 15.99
CA GLY A 196 -15.46 -4.63 15.43
C GLY A 196 -16.39 -5.29 16.44
N ASN A 197 -15.98 -5.42 17.70
CA ASN A 197 -16.81 -5.96 18.78
C ASN A 197 -17.25 -4.88 19.76
N PHE A 198 -18.40 -5.11 20.36
CA PHE A 198 -18.86 -4.36 21.51
C PHE A 198 -19.26 -5.31 22.64
N ARG A 199 -19.19 -4.82 23.87
CA ARG A 199 -19.64 -5.54 25.06
C ARG A 199 -20.56 -4.67 25.92
N VAL A 200 -21.41 -5.32 26.72
CA VAL A 200 -22.38 -4.63 27.58
C VAL A 200 -22.24 -5.15 29.01
N ARG A 201 -21.98 -4.27 29.95
CA ARG A 201 -21.87 -4.58 31.39
C ARG A 201 -22.72 -3.61 32.20
N GLY A 202 -23.93 -4.07 32.59
CA GLY A 202 -24.91 -3.18 33.28
C GLY A 202 -25.33 -2.04 32.38
N ASP A 203 -25.12 -0.81 32.82
CA ASP A 203 -25.45 0.42 32.10
C ASP A 203 -24.28 0.96 31.29
N THR A 204 -23.20 0.18 31.15
CA THR A 204 -22.02 0.55 30.37
C THR A 204 -21.96 -0.26 29.09
N ILE A 205 -21.77 0.42 27.97
CA ILE A 205 -21.47 -0.18 26.66
C ILE A 205 -20.05 0.22 26.28
N GLU A 206 -19.25 -0.75 25.85
CA GLU A 206 -17.92 -0.50 25.31
C GLU A 206 -17.84 -1.07 23.91
N ILE A 207 -17.25 -0.30 22.98
CA ILE A 207 -17.11 -0.69 21.57
C ILE A 207 -15.71 -0.34 21.10
N ILE A 208 -15.08 -1.24 20.33
CA ILE A 208 -13.84 -0.94 19.59
C ILE A 208 -14.22 -0.73 18.13
N PRO A 209 -14.22 0.51 17.62
CA PRO A 209 -14.49 0.76 16.22
C PRO A 209 -13.49 0.05 15.31
N VAL A 210 -13.91 -0.36 14.12
CA VAL A 210 -13.04 -1.08 13.16
C VAL A 210 -11.88 -0.22 12.65
N TYR A 211 -11.99 1.10 12.72
CA TYR A 211 -11.03 2.09 12.24
C TYR A 211 -10.14 2.68 13.35
N GLU A 212 -10.35 2.28 14.61
CA GLU A 212 -9.60 2.82 15.75
C GLU A 212 -8.93 1.71 16.58
N GLU A 213 -7.90 2.09 17.33
CA GLU A 213 -7.25 1.20 18.30
C GLU A 213 -7.83 1.34 19.69
N LEU A 214 -8.39 2.51 20.00
CA LEU A 214 -8.97 2.82 21.29
C LEU A 214 -10.44 2.42 21.33
N ALA A 215 -10.86 1.92 22.48
CA ALA A 215 -12.26 1.64 22.74
C ALA A 215 -13.01 2.90 23.16
N ILE A 216 -14.30 2.95 22.85
CA ILE A 216 -15.23 3.97 23.30
C ILE A 216 -16.09 3.35 24.41
N ARG A 217 -16.09 3.94 25.59
CA ARG A 217 -16.99 3.60 26.70
C ARG A 217 -18.12 4.60 26.75
N ILE A 218 -19.34 4.09 26.78
CA ILE A 218 -20.59 4.83 26.88
C ILE A 218 -21.21 4.46 28.23
N GLU A 219 -21.22 5.39 29.16
CA GLU A 219 -21.88 5.22 30.46
C GLU A 219 -23.29 5.83 30.37
N MET A 220 -24.27 5.04 30.77
CA MET A 220 -25.67 5.41 30.67
C MET A 220 -26.31 5.48 32.07
N PHE A 221 -27.17 6.42 32.24
CA PHE A 221 -28.09 6.48 33.40
C PHE A 221 -29.55 6.41 32.90
N GLY A 222 -30.17 5.23 33.00
CA GLY A 222 -31.46 4.97 32.36
C GLY A 222 -31.33 5.07 30.83
N ASP A 223 -32.07 6.01 30.23
CA ASP A 223 -32.11 6.27 28.79
C ASP A 223 -31.24 7.50 28.38
N GLU A 224 -30.35 7.97 29.24
CA GLU A 224 -29.51 9.12 28.97
C GLU A 224 -28.02 8.74 29.00
N ILE A 225 -27.24 9.27 28.07
CA ILE A 225 -25.79 9.11 28.06
C ILE A 225 -25.20 10.07 29.11
N GLU A 226 -24.67 9.51 30.21
CA GLU A 226 -24.09 10.30 31.30
C GLU A 226 -22.65 10.72 30.98
N ALA A 227 -21.86 9.83 30.37
CA ALA A 227 -20.46 10.12 30.03
C ALA A 227 -19.99 9.27 28.85
N LEU A 228 -19.00 9.84 28.15
CA LEU A 228 -18.28 9.18 27.04
C LEU A 228 -16.78 9.25 27.31
N TYR A 229 -16.10 8.09 27.10
CA TYR A 229 -14.65 8.02 27.28
C TYR A 229 -13.99 7.27 26.12
N SER A 230 -12.79 7.69 25.77
CA SER A 230 -11.86 6.88 24.99
C SER A 230 -10.93 6.16 25.97
N LEU A 231 -10.71 4.86 25.78
CA LEU A 231 -9.91 4.04 26.71
C LEU A 231 -9.08 2.99 25.98
N HIS A 232 -8.03 2.56 26.66
CA HIS A 232 -7.20 1.46 26.17
C HIS A 232 -7.93 0.13 26.31
N PRO A 233 -8.13 -0.65 25.23
CA PRO A 233 -8.97 -1.84 25.26
C PRO A 233 -8.47 -2.96 26.16
N LEU A 234 -7.13 -3.08 26.35
CA LEU A 234 -6.51 -4.12 27.18
C LEU A 234 -6.50 -3.77 28.68
N THR A 235 -6.10 -2.55 29.02
CA THR A 235 -5.97 -2.13 30.43
C THR A 235 -7.24 -1.51 30.98
N GLY A 236 -8.12 -0.99 30.12
CA GLY A 236 -9.32 -0.26 30.53
C GLY A 236 -9.05 1.16 31.04
N ASP A 237 -7.79 1.64 30.92
CA ASP A 237 -7.40 2.98 31.35
C ASP A 237 -8.06 4.04 30.47
N VAL A 238 -8.60 5.08 31.10
CA VAL A 238 -9.22 6.21 30.40
C VAL A 238 -8.13 7.11 29.84
N VAL A 239 -8.11 7.22 28.50
CA VAL A 239 -7.21 8.10 27.76
C VAL A 239 -7.76 9.53 27.73
N ARG A 240 -9.06 9.65 27.44
CA ARG A 240 -9.71 10.95 27.29
C ARG A 240 -11.20 10.88 27.59
N LYS A 241 -11.75 11.92 28.23
CA LYS A 241 -13.19 12.15 28.30
C LYS A 241 -13.64 12.85 27.01
N LEU A 242 -14.79 12.43 26.49
CA LEU A 242 -15.37 12.94 25.24
C LEU A 242 -16.69 13.66 25.53
N ASP A 243 -16.96 14.74 24.83
CA ASP A 243 -18.27 15.41 24.86
C ASP A 243 -19.21 14.78 23.81
N SER A 244 -18.65 14.31 22.69
CA SER A 244 -19.37 13.65 21.62
C SER A 244 -18.44 12.70 20.87
N VAL A 245 -19.02 11.69 20.21
CA VAL A 245 -18.30 10.77 19.33
C VAL A 245 -19.21 10.27 18.22
N ALA A 246 -18.67 10.09 17.01
CA ALA A 246 -19.35 9.41 15.91
C ALA A 246 -18.80 8.01 15.76
N VAL A 247 -19.67 7.00 15.69
CA VAL A 247 -19.30 5.62 15.42
C VAL A 247 -19.78 5.27 14.01
N PHE A 248 -18.84 4.91 13.15
CA PHE A 248 -19.10 4.51 11.77
C PHE A 248 -19.30 3.00 11.66
N PRO A 249 -19.94 2.52 10.59
CA PRO A 249 -20.21 1.08 10.40
C PRO A 249 -18.96 0.19 10.39
N GLY A 250 -19.13 -1.06 10.82
CA GLY A 250 -18.08 -2.09 10.79
C GLY A 250 -17.82 -2.71 9.41
N SER A 251 -18.57 -2.32 8.39
CA SER A 251 -18.40 -2.78 7.00
C SER A 251 -18.72 -1.65 6.03
N HIS A 252 -18.05 -1.60 4.89
CA HIS A 252 -18.41 -0.67 3.81
C HIS A 252 -19.71 -1.06 3.10
N TYR A 253 -20.10 -2.33 3.14
CA TYR A 253 -21.37 -2.84 2.58
C TYR A 253 -22.44 -2.93 3.67
N VAL A 254 -22.86 -1.79 4.18
CA VAL A 254 -23.97 -1.67 5.12
C VAL A 254 -25.18 -1.17 4.35
N ALA A 255 -26.30 -1.85 4.52
CA ALA A 255 -27.58 -1.45 3.94
C ALA A 255 -28.65 -1.41 5.02
N SER A 256 -29.56 -0.45 4.93
CA SER A 256 -30.74 -0.43 5.79
C SER A 256 -31.60 -1.68 5.56
N THR A 257 -32.39 -2.06 6.57
CA THR A 257 -33.29 -3.22 6.44
C THR A 257 -34.22 -3.10 5.23
N GLU A 258 -34.68 -1.90 4.92
CA GLU A 258 -35.55 -1.65 3.78
C GLU A 258 -34.82 -1.85 2.44
N VAL A 259 -33.59 -1.36 2.32
CA VAL A 259 -32.74 -1.55 1.14
C VAL A 259 -32.42 -3.03 0.96
N MET A 260 -32.07 -3.74 2.04
CA MET A 260 -31.76 -5.17 1.99
C MET A 260 -33.00 -5.99 1.55
N GLN A 261 -34.18 -5.68 2.05
CA GLN A 261 -35.40 -6.35 1.61
C GLN A 261 -35.71 -6.15 0.12
N LYS A 262 -35.53 -4.94 -0.40
CA LYS A 262 -35.64 -4.66 -1.84
C LYS A 262 -34.60 -5.44 -2.65
N ALA A 263 -33.35 -5.47 -2.18
CA ALA A 263 -32.30 -6.23 -2.84
C ALA A 263 -32.63 -7.72 -2.93
N ILE A 264 -33.12 -8.32 -1.83
CA ILE A 264 -33.53 -9.74 -1.79
C ILE A 264 -34.63 -10.03 -2.83
N VAL A 265 -35.60 -9.16 -2.99
CA VAL A 265 -36.67 -9.32 -4.00
C VAL A 265 -36.08 -9.31 -5.40
N THR A 266 -35.28 -8.30 -5.73
CA THR A 266 -34.68 -8.16 -7.08
C THR A 266 -33.65 -9.24 -7.39
N ILE A 267 -32.92 -9.77 -6.39
CA ILE A 267 -32.03 -10.92 -6.54
C ILE A 267 -32.82 -12.18 -6.89
N ARG A 268 -33.98 -12.41 -6.22
CA ARG A 268 -34.86 -13.56 -6.53
C ARG A 268 -35.42 -13.46 -7.95
N GLU A 269 -35.87 -12.30 -8.37
CA GLU A 269 -36.35 -12.07 -9.76
C GLU A 269 -35.26 -12.36 -10.79
N GLU A 270 -34.03 -11.90 -10.57
CA GLU A 270 -32.90 -12.19 -11.45
C GLU A 270 -32.56 -13.69 -11.43
N LEU A 271 -32.59 -14.35 -10.27
CA LEU A 271 -32.36 -15.78 -10.16
C LEU A 271 -33.35 -16.59 -11.00
N GLU A 272 -34.66 -16.32 -10.82
CA GLU A 272 -35.71 -17.03 -11.56
C GLU A 272 -35.55 -16.83 -13.08
N TRP A 273 -35.31 -15.59 -13.49
CA TRP A 273 -35.05 -15.30 -14.90
C TRP A 273 -33.85 -16.06 -15.46
N ARG A 274 -32.73 -16.09 -14.71
CA ARG A 274 -31.51 -16.75 -15.15
C ARG A 274 -31.65 -18.28 -15.15
N LEU A 275 -32.33 -18.86 -14.17
CA LEU A 275 -32.63 -20.29 -14.12
C LEU A 275 -33.45 -20.73 -15.34
N ALA A 276 -34.52 -20.01 -15.66
CA ALA A 276 -35.34 -20.29 -16.83
C ALA A 276 -34.55 -20.18 -18.16
N GLN A 277 -33.54 -19.32 -18.22
CA GLN A 277 -32.64 -19.22 -19.36
C GLN A 277 -31.71 -20.45 -19.46
N LEU A 278 -31.02 -20.79 -18.36
CA LEU A 278 -30.11 -21.94 -18.29
C LEU A 278 -30.82 -23.27 -18.60
N GLU A 279 -32.05 -23.46 -18.08
CA GLU A 279 -32.86 -24.64 -18.33
C GLU A 279 -33.27 -24.76 -19.81
N ARG A 280 -33.63 -23.64 -20.45
CA ARG A 280 -33.91 -23.60 -21.91
C ARG A 280 -32.67 -23.90 -22.77
N GLU A 281 -31.49 -23.54 -22.28
CA GLU A 281 -30.20 -23.82 -22.92
C GLU A 281 -29.71 -25.25 -22.64
N GLY A 282 -30.45 -26.05 -21.84
CA GLY A 282 -30.07 -27.41 -21.42
C GLY A 282 -28.93 -27.47 -20.39
N LYS A 283 -28.55 -26.35 -19.78
CA LYS A 283 -27.49 -26.23 -18.77
C LYS A 283 -28.05 -26.51 -17.38
N LEU A 284 -28.47 -27.75 -17.14
CA LEU A 284 -29.17 -28.14 -15.90
C LEU A 284 -28.23 -28.14 -14.69
N LEU A 285 -26.96 -28.46 -14.86
CA LEU A 285 -25.97 -28.47 -13.78
C LEU A 285 -25.69 -27.02 -13.30
N GLU A 286 -25.49 -26.12 -14.24
CA GLU A 286 -25.29 -24.68 -14.00
C GLU A 286 -26.51 -24.08 -13.30
N ALA A 287 -27.71 -24.44 -13.73
CA ALA A 287 -28.95 -23.99 -13.10
C ALA A 287 -29.05 -24.49 -11.66
N GLN A 288 -28.68 -25.75 -11.39
CA GLN A 288 -28.71 -26.30 -10.03
C GLN A 288 -27.67 -25.62 -9.12
N ARG A 289 -26.44 -25.43 -9.59
CA ARG A 289 -25.37 -24.72 -8.85
C ARG A 289 -25.82 -23.33 -8.47
N LEU A 290 -26.34 -22.57 -9.42
CA LEU A 290 -26.78 -21.19 -9.21
C LEU A 290 -27.93 -21.13 -8.21
N ARG A 291 -28.92 -22.02 -8.34
CA ARG A 291 -30.08 -22.09 -7.42
C ARG A 291 -29.62 -22.35 -5.99
N MET A 292 -28.77 -23.35 -5.79
CA MET A 292 -28.31 -23.72 -4.43
C MET A 292 -27.52 -22.57 -3.80
N ARG A 293 -26.57 -22.00 -4.51
CA ARG A 293 -25.71 -20.94 -3.99
C ARG A 293 -26.51 -19.68 -3.67
N THR A 294 -27.33 -19.21 -4.62
CA THR A 294 -28.06 -17.96 -4.45
C THR A 294 -29.12 -18.07 -3.34
N ASN A 295 -29.83 -19.22 -3.23
CA ASN A 295 -30.79 -19.41 -2.14
C ASN A 295 -30.12 -19.42 -0.77
N PHE A 296 -28.94 -20.04 -0.63
CA PHE A 296 -28.17 -20.01 0.60
C PHE A 296 -27.75 -18.57 0.96
N ASP A 297 -27.22 -17.82 -0.03
CA ASP A 297 -26.82 -16.43 0.18
C ASP A 297 -28.03 -15.54 0.58
N LEU A 298 -29.21 -15.76 -0.03
CA LEU A 298 -30.45 -15.06 0.30
C LEU A 298 -30.92 -15.37 1.74
N GLU A 299 -30.85 -16.62 2.16
CA GLU A 299 -31.20 -17.02 3.53
C GLU A 299 -30.30 -16.33 4.56
N MET A 300 -29.00 -16.26 4.29
CA MET A 300 -28.05 -15.54 5.15
C MET A 300 -28.35 -14.03 5.20
N MET A 301 -28.67 -13.41 4.06
CA MET A 301 -29.05 -11.99 4.01
C MET A 301 -30.36 -11.71 4.80
N GLU A 302 -31.34 -12.63 4.74
CA GLU A 302 -32.60 -12.50 5.49
C GLU A 302 -32.39 -12.63 6.99
N GLN A 303 -31.53 -13.55 7.43
CA GLN A 303 -31.34 -13.86 8.86
C GLN A 303 -30.38 -12.90 9.57
N ILE A 304 -29.26 -12.58 8.95
CA ILE A 304 -28.19 -11.80 9.58
C ILE A 304 -27.82 -10.51 8.83
N GLY A 305 -28.48 -10.22 7.69
CA GLY A 305 -28.21 -9.03 6.89
C GLY A 305 -26.89 -9.08 6.10
N PHE A 306 -26.24 -10.24 6.01
CA PHE A 306 -24.94 -10.40 5.37
C PHE A 306 -24.76 -11.82 4.82
N CYS A 307 -23.96 -11.96 3.73
CA CYS A 307 -23.49 -13.27 3.26
C CYS A 307 -22.03 -13.18 2.77
N SER A 308 -21.34 -14.30 2.72
CA SER A 308 -19.99 -14.36 2.16
C SER A 308 -20.03 -14.06 0.66
N GLY A 309 -19.30 -13.02 0.23
CA GLY A 309 -19.32 -12.54 -1.15
C GLY A 309 -20.49 -11.60 -1.46
N ILE A 310 -21.03 -10.92 -0.45
CA ILE A 310 -22.14 -9.94 -0.58
C ILE A 310 -21.86 -8.88 -1.66
N GLU A 311 -20.60 -8.57 -1.92
CA GLU A 311 -20.16 -7.65 -2.97
C GLU A 311 -20.64 -8.07 -4.37
N ASN A 312 -20.88 -9.37 -4.62
CA ASN A 312 -21.40 -9.85 -5.88
C ASN A 312 -22.88 -9.46 -6.13
N TYR A 313 -23.57 -9.03 -5.07
CA TYR A 313 -24.94 -8.52 -5.11
C TYR A 313 -25.01 -6.99 -4.99
N SER A 314 -23.87 -6.29 -5.04
CA SER A 314 -23.79 -4.83 -4.82
C SER A 314 -24.71 -4.04 -5.74
N ARG A 315 -24.92 -4.46 -7.01
CA ARG A 315 -25.85 -3.81 -7.92
C ARG A 315 -27.27 -3.74 -7.35
N HIS A 316 -27.74 -4.83 -6.73
CA HIS A 316 -29.09 -4.89 -6.11
C HIS A 316 -29.15 -4.09 -4.81
N ILE A 317 -28.07 -4.14 -4.01
CA ILE A 317 -27.98 -3.39 -2.75
C ILE A 317 -27.95 -1.89 -3.03
N ASP A 318 -27.15 -1.45 -3.99
CA ASP A 318 -27.04 -0.05 -4.39
C ASP A 318 -28.18 0.42 -5.30
N GLN A 319 -29.09 -0.50 -5.72
CA GLN A 319 -30.19 -0.26 -6.66
C GLN A 319 -29.75 0.36 -7.99
N ARG A 320 -28.56 -0.02 -8.48
CA ARG A 320 -27.97 0.46 -9.74
C ARG A 320 -28.59 -0.22 -10.95
N ALA A 321 -28.62 0.48 -12.08
CA ALA A 321 -28.96 -0.10 -13.36
C ALA A 321 -27.91 -1.13 -13.84
N VAL A 322 -28.31 -1.99 -14.77
CA VAL A 322 -27.41 -2.97 -15.39
C VAL A 322 -26.27 -2.25 -16.11
N GLY A 323 -25.03 -2.62 -15.82
CA GLY A 323 -23.81 -2.04 -16.40
C GLY A 323 -23.39 -0.70 -15.80
N GLU A 324 -24.15 -0.14 -14.88
CA GLU A 324 -23.79 1.09 -14.17
C GLU A 324 -22.54 0.88 -13.29
N ALA A 325 -21.68 1.90 -13.26
CA ALA A 325 -20.44 1.85 -12.50
C ALA A 325 -20.71 1.74 -11.00
N PRO A 326 -19.95 0.92 -10.25
CA PRO A 326 -20.07 0.86 -8.80
C PRO A 326 -19.55 2.13 -8.13
N HIS A 327 -20.03 2.40 -6.93
CA HIS A 327 -19.39 3.36 -6.05
C HIS A 327 -18.01 2.85 -5.63
N CYS A 328 -17.05 3.76 -5.52
CA CYS A 328 -15.67 3.45 -5.15
C CYS A 328 -15.12 4.53 -4.22
N LEU A 329 -13.84 4.47 -3.87
CA LEU A 329 -13.23 5.46 -2.97
C LEU A 329 -13.36 6.91 -3.49
N LEU A 330 -13.35 7.12 -4.80
CA LEU A 330 -13.46 8.46 -5.39
C LEU A 330 -14.80 9.14 -5.03
N ASP A 331 -15.85 8.36 -4.85
CA ASP A 331 -17.19 8.87 -4.51
C ASP A 331 -17.30 9.34 -3.02
N TYR A 332 -16.28 9.04 -2.19
CA TYR A 332 -16.19 9.55 -0.81
C TYR A 332 -15.49 10.90 -0.70
N PHE A 333 -14.78 11.32 -1.74
CA PHE A 333 -14.16 12.64 -1.81
C PHE A 333 -15.19 13.75 -2.02
N PRO A 334 -14.90 15.00 -1.61
CA PRO A 334 -15.67 16.14 -2.09
C PRO A 334 -15.37 16.43 -3.56
N ASP A 335 -16.28 17.08 -4.27
CA ASP A 335 -16.20 17.30 -5.73
C ASP A 335 -14.93 18.04 -6.19
N ASP A 336 -14.33 18.83 -5.32
CA ASP A 336 -13.15 19.66 -5.61
C ASP A 336 -11.81 19.00 -5.30
N PHE A 337 -11.77 17.69 -5.09
CA PHE A 337 -10.52 17.00 -4.78
C PHE A 337 -9.52 17.01 -5.95
N LEU A 338 -8.23 16.96 -5.60
CA LEU A 338 -7.13 16.85 -6.56
C LEU A 338 -6.66 15.41 -6.66
N VAL A 339 -6.36 14.95 -7.88
CA VAL A 339 -5.71 13.64 -8.09
C VAL A 339 -4.26 13.85 -8.49
N VAL A 340 -3.36 13.15 -7.84
CA VAL A 340 -1.94 13.09 -8.18
C VAL A 340 -1.60 11.65 -8.56
N ILE A 341 -1.13 11.43 -9.77
CA ILE A 341 -0.83 10.09 -10.29
C ILE A 341 0.69 9.93 -10.35
N ASP A 342 1.25 9.25 -9.34
CA ASP A 342 2.69 9.01 -9.29
C ASP A 342 3.10 7.88 -10.22
N GLU A 343 4.31 8.00 -10.79
CA GLU A 343 4.84 7.15 -11.87
C GLU A 343 3.76 6.85 -12.94
N SER A 344 3.17 7.94 -13.45
CA SER A 344 1.98 7.92 -14.31
C SER A 344 2.12 7.00 -15.53
N HIS A 345 3.34 6.88 -16.09
CA HIS A 345 3.64 5.99 -17.21
C HIS A 345 3.36 4.50 -16.93
N VAL A 346 3.24 4.11 -15.64
CA VAL A 346 2.85 2.76 -15.19
C VAL A 346 1.44 2.76 -14.63
N THR A 347 1.12 3.75 -13.79
CA THR A 347 -0.15 3.81 -13.05
C THR A 347 -1.35 3.99 -13.99
N VAL A 348 -1.23 4.83 -15.01
CA VAL A 348 -2.31 5.07 -15.99
C VAL A 348 -2.66 3.81 -16.79
N PRO A 349 -1.70 3.10 -17.43
CA PRO A 349 -1.98 1.83 -18.08
C PRO A 349 -2.56 0.76 -17.14
N GLN A 350 -2.13 0.74 -15.88
CA GLN A 350 -2.64 -0.19 -14.88
C GLN A 350 -4.12 0.06 -14.59
N ILE A 351 -4.54 1.31 -14.39
CA ILE A 351 -5.95 1.68 -14.21
C ILE A 351 -6.77 1.18 -15.41
N GLY A 352 -6.28 1.40 -16.64
CA GLY A 352 -6.96 0.96 -17.86
C GLY A 352 -7.12 -0.55 -18.00
N ALA A 353 -6.16 -1.33 -17.49
CA ALA A 353 -6.15 -2.79 -17.63
C ALA A 353 -7.02 -3.55 -16.61
N MET A 354 -7.36 -2.93 -15.46
CA MET A 354 -8.03 -3.62 -14.35
C MET A 354 -9.40 -4.18 -14.72
N TYR A 355 -10.19 -3.44 -15.49
CA TYR A 355 -11.55 -3.84 -15.87
C TYR A 355 -11.58 -5.12 -16.70
N GLU A 356 -10.73 -5.24 -17.72
CA GLU A 356 -10.77 -6.39 -18.64
C GLU A 356 -10.38 -7.70 -17.94
N GLY A 357 -9.38 -7.66 -17.06
CA GLY A 357 -8.95 -8.84 -16.28
C GLY A 357 -10.07 -9.36 -15.37
N ASP A 358 -10.73 -8.48 -14.62
CA ASP A 358 -11.82 -8.84 -13.72
C ASP A 358 -13.06 -9.33 -14.50
N SER A 359 -13.42 -8.64 -15.56
CA SER A 359 -14.59 -8.96 -16.41
C SER A 359 -14.47 -10.34 -17.06
N SER A 360 -13.30 -10.69 -17.61
CA SER A 360 -13.07 -11.99 -18.23
C SER A 360 -13.30 -13.16 -17.25
N ARG A 361 -12.72 -13.04 -16.05
CA ARG A 361 -12.87 -14.03 -14.98
C ARG A 361 -14.34 -14.20 -14.55
N LYS A 362 -15.04 -13.10 -14.32
CA LYS A 362 -16.44 -13.13 -13.86
C LYS A 362 -17.42 -13.62 -14.91
N ARG A 363 -17.18 -13.34 -16.20
CA ARG A 363 -18.00 -13.90 -17.28
C ARG A 363 -18.00 -15.43 -17.23
N THR A 364 -16.83 -16.06 -17.05
CA THR A 364 -16.71 -17.51 -16.92
C THR A 364 -17.53 -18.04 -15.73
N LEU A 365 -17.47 -17.37 -14.56
CA LEU A 365 -18.27 -17.76 -13.39
C LEU A 365 -19.79 -17.66 -13.64
N VAL A 366 -20.23 -16.60 -14.33
CA VAL A 366 -21.65 -16.40 -14.67
C VAL A 366 -22.13 -17.39 -15.72
N GLU A 367 -21.33 -17.67 -16.76
CA GLU A 367 -21.65 -18.63 -17.81
C GLU A 367 -21.83 -20.05 -17.30
N HIS A 368 -21.05 -20.42 -16.27
CA HIS A 368 -21.07 -21.77 -15.67
C HIS A 368 -21.90 -21.87 -14.37
N GLY A 369 -22.75 -20.88 -14.09
CA GLY A 369 -23.74 -20.94 -13.00
C GLY A 369 -23.17 -20.79 -11.58
N PHE A 370 -21.96 -20.26 -11.42
CA PHE A 370 -21.40 -19.98 -10.09
C PHE A 370 -21.86 -18.63 -9.52
N ARG A 371 -22.20 -17.67 -10.39
CA ARG A 371 -22.68 -16.34 -10.01
C ARG A 371 -23.81 -15.87 -10.90
N LEU A 372 -24.66 -14.98 -10.34
CA LEU A 372 -25.68 -14.25 -11.10
C LEU A 372 -25.03 -13.27 -12.10
N PRO A 373 -25.71 -12.91 -13.20
CA PRO A 373 -25.25 -11.87 -14.12
C PRO A 373 -24.91 -10.55 -13.44
N SER A 374 -25.62 -10.16 -12.39
CA SER A 374 -25.36 -8.96 -11.60
C SER A 374 -23.96 -8.90 -10.97
N ALA A 375 -23.30 -10.04 -10.77
CA ALA A 375 -21.92 -10.09 -10.29
C ALA A 375 -20.92 -9.42 -11.25
N LEU A 376 -21.27 -9.28 -12.54
CA LEU A 376 -20.47 -8.55 -13.53
C LEU A 376 -20.40 -7.05 -13.22
N ASP A 377 -21.38 -6.51 -12.50
CA ASP A 377 -21.47 -5.09 -12.14
C ASP A 377 -20.73 -4.75 -10.83
N ASN A 378 -20.27 -5.76 -10.09
CA ASN A 378 -19.25 -5.60 -9.04
C ASN A 378 -17.87 -5.64 -9.69
N ARG A 379 -17.37 -4.55 -10.16
CA ARG A 379 -16.18 -4.46 -11.01
C ARG A 379 -15.38 -3.19 -10.71
N PRO A 380 -14.09 -3.12 -11.07
CA PRO A 380 -13.39 -1.85 -11.07
C PRO A 380 -14.01 -0.90 -12.12
N LEU A 381 -13.77 0.38 -11.92
CA LEU A 381 -14.14 1.39 -12.92
C LEU A 381 -13.45 1.10 -14.26
N LYS A 382 -14.16 1.38 -15.36
CA LYS A 382 -13.52 1.54 -16.66
C LYS A 382 -12.69 2.82 -16.66
N PHE A 383 -11.74 2.93 -17.56
CA PHE A 383 -10.86 4.10 -17.61
C PHE A 383 -11.63 5.41 -17.84
N ASP A 384 -12.62 5.40 -18.73
CA ASP A 384 -13.46 6.58 -18.97
C ASP A 384 -14.32 6.95 -17.76
N GLU A 385 -14.81 5.95 -17.02
CA GLU A 385 -15.55 6.17 -15.77
C GLU A 385 -14.66 6.79 -14.68
N PHE A 386 -13.40 6.36 -14.60
CA PHE A 386 -12.40 6.97 -13.74
C PHE A 386 -12.16 8.43 -14.13
N LYS A 387 -11.89 8.71 -15.41
CA LYS A 387 -11.66 10.08 -15.89
C LYS A 387 -12.86 11.00 -15.64
N ASN A 388 -14.07 10.51 -15.76
CA ASN A 388 -15.28 11.30 -15.50
C ASN A 388 -15.48 11.67 -14.03
N ARG A 389 -14.85 10.90 -13.08
CA ARG A 389 -14.89 11.22 -11.64
C ARG A 389 -13.74 12.12 -11.20
N VAL A 390 -12.69 12.21 -12.02
CA VAL A 390 -11.50 13.02 -11.74
C VAL A 390 -11.65 14.39 -12.38
N GLY A 391 -11.80 15.43 -11.57
CA GLY A 391 -11.91 16.80 -12.08
C GLY A 391 -10.57 17.34 -12.58
N GLN A 392 -9.54 17.28 -11.75
CA GLN A 392 -8.17 17.74 -12.08
C GLN A 392 -7.14 16.71 -11.66
N ALA A 393 -6.15 16.48 -12.51
CA ALA A 393 -5.08 15.52 -12.29
C ALA A 393 -3.69 16.09 -12.57
N VAL A 394 -2.74 15.76 -11.70
CA VAL A 394 -1.30 15.99 -11.90
C VAL A 394 -0.61 14.65 -12.11
N TYR A 395 0.04 14.49 -13.25
CA TYR A 395 0.75 13.26 -13.64
C TYR A 395 2.24 13.44 -13.36
N LEU A 396 2.75 12.67 -12.39
CA LEU A 396 4.17 12.73 -12.02
C LEU A 396 4.92 11.59 -12.71
N SER A 397 5.96 11.91 -13.45
CA SER A 397 6.86 10.89 -14.01
C SER A 397 8.19 11.50 -14.43
N ALA A 398 9.26 10.69 -14.36
CA ALA A 398 10.53 11.00 -15.02
C ALA A 398 10.47 10.71 -16.54
N THR A 399 9.50 9.92 -16.96
CA THR A 399 9.28 9.45 -18.34
C THR A 399 7.78 9.36 -18.62
N PRO A 400 7.06 10.49 -18.70
CA PRO A 400 5.61 10.47 -18.97
C PRO A 400 5.27 9.64 -20.19
N GLY A 401 4.14 8.94 -20.14
CA GLY A 401 3.65 8.10 -21.22
C GLY A 401 3.02 8.93 -22.36
N LYS A 402 2.69 8.25 -23.45
CA LYS A 402 2.06 8.91 -24.62
C LYS A 402 0.68 9.46 -24.30
N TYR A 403 -0.06 8.81 -23.43
CA TYR A 403 -1.42 9.23 -23.07
C TYR A 403 -1.41 10.57 -22.35
N GLU A 404 -0.70 10.66 -21.22
CA GLU A 404 -0.65 11.89 -20.43
C GLU A 404 -0.03 13.06 -21.18
N MET A 405 0.97 12.80 -22.03
CA MET A 405 1.56 13.83 -22.89
C MET A 405 0.61 14.31 -24.00
N ALA A 406 -0.33 13.47 -24.43
CA ALA A 406 -1.30 13.83 -25.48
C ALA A 406 -2.48 14.64 -24.93
N ILE A 407 -2.83 14.45 -23.64
CA ILE A 407 -3.98 15.14 -23.02
C ILE A 407 -3.54 16.34 -22.18
N ALA A 408 -2.24 16.51 -21.92
CA ALA A 408 -1.74 17.52 -21.00
C ALA A 408 -2.07 18.95 -21.48
N ASP A 409 -2.73 19.73 -20.63
CA ASP A 409 -2.91 21.16 -20.82
C ASP A 409 -1.58 21.90 -20.67
N GLY A 410 -0.66 21.34 -19.84
CA GLY A 410 0.67 21.88 -19.62
C GLY A 410 1.65 20.85 -19.10
N VAL A 411 2.95 21.10 -19.37
CA VAL A 411 4.08 20.29 -18.86
C VAL A 411 5.01 21.17 -18.05
N VAL A 412 5.22 20.80 -16.80
CA VAL A 412 6.13 21.47 -15.87
C VAL A 412 7.37 20.60 -15.71
N GLU A 413 8.56 21.16 -15.87
CA GLU A 413 9.81 20.42 -15.67
C GLU A 413 10.38 20.62 -14.26
N GLN A 414 10.86 19.51 -13.67
CA GLN A 414 11.61 19.51 -12.40
C GLN A 414 12.81 18.57 -12.54
N ILE A 415 13.94 19.13 -12.99
CA ILE A 415 15.15 18.39 -13.33
C ILE A 415 16.23 18.59 -12.27
N ILE A 416 16.35 19.79 -11.73
CA ILE A 416 17.41 20.14 -10.76
C ILE A 416 17.14 19.48 -9.41
N ARG A 417 18.12 18.69 -8.96
CA ARG A 417 18.11 18.08 -7.62
C ARG A 417 18.65 19.07 -6.60
N PRO A 418 17.94 19.31 -5.50
CA PRO A 418 18.41 20.16 -4.41
C PRO A 418 19.76 19.73 -3.82
N THR A 419 20.06 18.43 -3.86
CA THR A 419 21.32 17.84 -3.37
C THR A 419 22.54 18.08 -4.27
N GLY A 420 22.34 18.67 -5.45
CA GLY A 420 23.38 18.85 -6.45
C GLY A 420 23.80 17.57 -7.19
N LEU A 421 23.22 16.42 -6.86
CA LEU A 421 23.55 15.14 -7.51
C LEU A 421 23.23 15.20 -9.01
N VAL A 422 24.21 14.83 -9.83
CA VAL A 422 24.09 14.82 -11.29
C VAL A 422 23.62 13.46 -11.81
N ASP A 423 23.00 13.42 -12.98
CA ASP A 423 22.72 12.16 -13.65
C ASP A 423 24.02 11.40 -13.96
N PRO A 424 24.02 10.05 -13.92
CA PRO A 424 25.23 9.26 -14.06
C PRO A 424 25.88 9.43 -15.45
N ALA A 425 27.17 9.25 -15.50
CA ALA A 425 27.89 9.13 -16.78
C ALA A 425 27.50 7.81 -17.45
N ILE A 426 27.21 7.85 -18.75
CA ILE A 426 26.92 6.66 -19.55
C ILE A 426 28.15 6.26 -20.34
N VAL A 427 28.61 5.02 -20.16
CA VAL A 427 29.75 4.43 -20.86
C VAL A 427 29.24 3.32 -21.77
N LEU A 428 29.50 3.44 -23.07
CA LEU A 428 29.20 2.40 -24.04
C LEU A 428 30.40 1.43 -24.14
N LYS A 429 30.11 0.16 -23.94
CA LYS A 429 31.12 -0.92 -24.02
C LYS A 429 30.65 -2.00 -25.00
N PRO A 430 31.58 -2.74 -25.67
CA PRO A 430 31.21 -3.80 -26.59
C PRO A 430 30.52 -4.98 -25.84
N SER A 431 29.57 -5.65 -26.49
CA SER A 431 28.92 -6.83 -25.90
C SER A 431 29.88 -8.04 -25.86
N LYS A 432 30.85 -8.10 -26.72
CA LYS A 432 31.88 -9.16 -26.68
C LYS A 432 32.77 -8.96 -25.45
N GLY A 433 32.81 -9.97 -24.57
CA GLY A 433 33.61 -9.91 -23.33
C GLY A 433 32.95 -9.11 -22.21
N GLN A 434 31.65 -8.81 -22.34
CA GLN A 434 30.89 -8.02 -21.36
C GLN A 434 30.91 -8.62 -19.94
N ILE A 435 30.98 -9.95 -19.80
CA ILE A 435 30.95 -10.61 -18.49
C ILE A 435 32.30 -10.46 -17.76
N ASP A 436 33.41 -10.59 -18.49
CA ASP A 436 34.75 -10.44 -17.91
C ASP A 436 35.01 -8.99 -17.50
N ASP A 437 34.64 -8.03 -18.36
CA ASP A 437 34.74 -6.60 -18.08
C ASP A 437 33.87 -6.22 -16.87
N LEU A 438 32.63 -6.73 -16.81
CA LEU A 438 31.71 -6.50 -15.69
C LEU A 438 32.26 -7.08 -14.38
N LEU A 439 32.88 -8.27 -14.42
CA LEU A 439 33.49 -8.89 -13.24
C LEU A 439 34.61 -8.01 -12.66
N GLU A 440 35.44 -7.42 -13.51
CA GLU A 440 36.49 -6.50 -13.07
C GLU A 440 35.91 -5.23 -12.45
N GLU A 441 34.89 -4.64 -13.08
CA GLU A 441 34.18 -3.45 -12.56
C GLU A 441 33.52 -3.73 -11.20
N ILE A 442 32.93 -4.93 -11.03
CA ILE A 442 32.32 -5.36 -9.74
C ILE A 442 33.41 -5.39 -8.66
N ARG A 443 34.60 -5.97 -8.94
CA ARG A 443 35.70 -6.04 -7.98
C ARG A 443 36.17 -4.65 -7.56
N ILE A 444 36.31 -3.72 -8.54
CA ILE A 444 36.68 -2.34 -8.26
C ILE A 444 35.68 -1.64 -7.34
N ARG A 445 34.36 -1.85 -7.55
CA ARG A 445 33.30 -1.24 -6.76
C ARG A 445 33.20 -1.88 -5.37
N ALA A 446 33.25 -3.20 -5.29
CA ALA A 446 33.21 -3.93 -4.02
C ALA A 446 34.40 -3.55 -3.10
N ALA A 447 35.59 -3.31 -3.68
CA ALA A 447 36.76 -2.83 -2.92
C ALA A 447 36.56 -1.43 -2.30
N LYS A 448 35.62 -0.62 -2.85
CA LYS A 448 35.22 0.70 -2.33
C LYS A 448 34.00 0.67 -1.43
N ASP A 449 33.48 -0.53 -1.11
CA ASP A 449 32.22 -0.73 -0.40
C ASP A 449 31.00 -0.14 -1.13
N GLU A 450 31.03 -0.13 -2.47
CA GLU A 450 29.95 0.31 -3.34
C GLU A 450 29.15 -0.89 -3.87
N ARG A 451 27.92 -0.66 -4.33
CA ARG A 451 27.03 -1.71 -4.82
C ARG A 451 26.80 -1.60 -6.32
N VAL A 452 26.52 -2.75 -6.94
CA VAL A 452 26.34 -2.89 -8.38
C VAL A 452 24.97 -3.51 -8.68
N LEU A 453 24.24 -2.92 -9.62
CA LEU A 453 23.05 -3.49 -10.20
C LEU A 453 23.33 -4.00 -11.61
N VAL A 454 22.90 -5.21 -11.92
CA VAL A 454 23.08 -5.83 -13.25
C VAL A 454 21.73 -6.21 -13.84
N THR A 455 21.40 -5.68 -15.02
CA THR A 455 20.16 -6.01 -15.71
C THR A 455 20.39 -6.93 -16.88
N THR A 456 19.63 -8.03 -16.92
CA THR A 456 19.65 -9.04 -18.00
C THR A 456 18.33 -9.05 -18.77
N LEU A 457 18.24 -9.81 -19.85
CA LEU A 457 17.02 -9.94 -20.67
C LEU A 457 16.12 -11.11 -20.26
N THR A 458 16.68 -12.16 -19.67
CA THR A 458 15.95 -13.40 -19.36
C THR A 458 16.28 -13.90 -17.95
N LYS A 459 15.34 -14.64 -17.34
CA LYS A 459 15.54 -15.35 -16.06
C LYS A 459 16.77 -16.25 -16.11
N LYS A 460 16.84 -17.08 -17.15
CA LYS A 460 17.93 -18.03 -17.34
C LYS A 460 19.31 -17.33 -17.36
N MET A 461 19.44 -16.23 -18.11
CA MET A 461 20.68 -15.45 -18.14
C MET A 461 21.02 -14.86 -16.76
N ALA A 462 20.03 -14.39 -16.01
CA ALA A 462 20.26 -13.86 -14.68
C ALA A 462 20.70 -14.95 -13.68
N GLU A 463 20.13 -16.13 -13.74
CA GLU A 463 20.50 -17.29 -12.94
C GLU A 463 21.93 -17.76 -13.27
N GLU A 464 22.21 -18.03 -14.55
CA GLU A 464 23.55 -18.43 -15.02
C GLU A 464 24.64 -17.41 -14.65
N LEU A 465 24.32 -16.10 -14.74
CA LEU A 465 25.24 -15.04 -14.38
C LEU A 465 25.48 -14.99 -12.87
N THR A 466 24.45 -15.19 -12.08
CA THR A 466 24.55 -15.24 -10.60
C THR A 466 25.43 -16.42 -10.15
N ASP A 467 25.25 -17.58 -10.76
CA ASP A 467 26.07 -18.78 -10.49
C ASP A 467 27.53 -18.50 -10.85
N PHE A 468 27.78 -17.97 -12.05
CA PHE A 468 29.13 -17.61 -12.49
C PHE A 468 29.83 -16.62 -11.56
N PHE A 469 29.12 -15.57 -11.11
CA PHE A 469 29.69 -14.59 -10.18
C PHE A 469 29.94 -15.20 -8.80
N THR A 470 29.07 -16.09 -8.32
CA THR A 470 29.26 -16.82 -7.07
C THR A 470 30.51 -17.71 -7.14
N GLU A 471 30.68 -18.46 -8.23
CA GLU A 471 31.88 -19.29 -8.48
C GLU A 471 33.14 -18.45 -8.58
N SER A 472 33.03 -17.20 -9.09
CA SER A 472 34.13 -16.22 -9.19
C SER A 472 34.41 -15.50 -7.86
N GLY A 473 33.75 -15.86 -6.76
CA GLY A 473 33.96 -15.33 -5.40
C GLY A 473 33.29 -13.97 -5.15
N VAL A 474 32.32 -13.57 -5.98
CA VAL A 474 31.54 -12.34 -5.79
C VAL A 474 30.35 -12.59 -4.88
N ARG A 475 30.11 -11.69 -3.92
CA ARG A 475 28.88 -11.71 -3.11
C ARG A 475 27.71 -11.18 -3.93
N VAL A 476 26.91 -12.07 -4.48
CA VAL A 476 25.84 -11.76 -5.42
C VAL A 476 24.51 -12.37 -4.98
N ARG A 477 23.41 -11.70 -5.31
CA ARG A 477 22.04 -12.22 -5.20
C ARG A 477 21.29 -12.02 -6.51
N TYR A 478 20.28 -12.88 -6.70
CA TYR A 478 19.37 -12.80 -7.84
C TYR A 478 17.99 -12.38 -7.39
N LEU A 479 17.38 -11.45 -8.12
CA LEU A 479 16.00 -11.01 -7.90
C LEU A 479 15.13 -11.32 -9.13
N HIS A 480 14.12 -12.15 -8.95
CA HIS A 480 13.16 -12.52 -10.00
C HIS A 480 11.74 -12.05 -9.69
N SER A 481 10.84 -12.15 -10.68
CA SER A 481 9.46 -11.69 -10.60
C SER A 481 8.60 -12.44 -9.57
N ASP A 482 9.00 -13.67 -9.24
CA ASP A 482 8.22 -14.58 -8.40
C ASP A 482 8.60 -14.47 -6.90
N VAL A 483 9.56 -13.59 -6.57
CA VAL A 483 9.90 -13.26 -5.17
C VAL A 483 8.78 -12.40 -4.59
N ASP A 484 8.23 -12.84 -3.46
CA ASP A 484 7.21 -12.09 -2.75
C ASP A 484 7.70 -10.71 -2.30
N THR A 485 6.76 -9.83 -1.97
CA THR A 485 7.07 -8.43 -1.66
C THR A 485 7.96 -8.28 -0.43
N LEU A 486 7.74 -9.10 0.62
CA LEU A 486 8.53 -9.04 1.86
C LEU A 486 9.97 -9.47 1.59
N ARG A 487 10.15 -10.62 0.93
CA ARG A 487 11.50 -11.11 0.59
C ARG A 487 12.25 -10.16 -0.34
N ARG A 488 11.54 -9.46 -1.23
CA ARG A 488 12.12 -8.42 -2.08
C ARG A 488 12.65 -7.25 -1.26
N VAL A 489 11.90 -6.78 -0.28
CA VAL A 489 12.33 -5.69 0.63
C VAL A 489 13.55 -6.13 1.43
N GLU A 490 13.56 -7.36 1.96
CA GLU A 490 14.72 -7.92 2.68
C GLU A 490 15.97 -7.94 1.80
N LEU A 491 15.87 -8.47 0.56
CA LEU A 491 17.01 -8.50 -0.38
C LEU A 491 17.58 -7.11 -0.64
N LEU A 492 16.73 -6.10 -0.78
CA LEU A 492 17.18 -4.73 -1.00
C LEU A 492 17.84 -4.12 0.24
N THR A 493 17.30 -4.42 1.42
CA THR A 493 17.89 -4.03 2.70
C THR A 493 19.24 -4.68 2.90
N GLU A 494 19.38 -5.98 2.60
CA GLU A 494 20.65 -6.71 2.63
C GLU A 494 21.69 -6.10 1.68
N LEU A 495 21.29 -5.69 0.46
CA LEU A 495 22.17 -4.98 -0.49
C LEU A 495 22.70 -3.67 0.12
N ARG A 496 21.81 -2.86 0.68
CA ARG A 496 22.15 -1.59 1.33
C ARG A 496 23.08 -1.76 2.52
N GLN A 497 22.85 -2.80 3.32
CA GLN A 497 23.69 -3.16 4.47
C GLN A 497 25.06 -3.77 4.08
N GLY A 498 25.26 -4.11 2.81
CA GLY A 498 26.50 -4.70 2.34
C GLY A 498 26.67 -6.19 2.63
N VAL A 499 25.56 -6.90 2.91
CA VAL A 499 25.58 -8.36 3.03
C VAL A 499 26.05 -9.00 1.73
N TYR A 500 25.74 -8.36 0.60
CA TYR A 500 26.27 -8.70 -0.72
C TYR A 500 26.49 -7.43 -1.57
N ASP A 501 27.28 -7.53 -2.65
CA ASP A 501 27.75 -6.39 -3.44
C ASP A 501 26.97 -6.20 -4.71
N VAL A 502 26.42 -7.30 -5.27
CA VAL A 502 25.82 -7.32 -6.61
C VAL A 502 24.41 -7.87 -6.55
N LEU A 503 23.48 -7.14 -7.16
CA LEU A 503 22.13 -7.64 -7.40
C LEU A 503 21.90 -7.80 -8.89
N VAL A 504 21.61 -9.03 -9.33
CA VAL A 504 21.30 -9.38 -10.73
C VAL A 504 19.80 -9.58 -10.90
N GLY A 505 19.23 -9.11 -12.00
CA GLY A 505 17.83 -9.39 -12.32
C GLY A 505 17.39 -8.90 -13.68
N ILE A 506 16.16 -9.23 -14.07
CA ILE A 506 15.62 -8.87 -15.38
C ILE A 506 15.06 -7.46 -15.37
N ASN A 507 14.26 -7.17 -14.38
CA ASN A 507 13.54 -5.91 -14.20
C ASN A 507 13.67 -5.47 -12.75
N LEU A 508 14.92 -5.28 -12.33
CA LEU A 508 15.29 -4.96 -10.94
C LEU A 508 14.60 -3.70 -10.42
N LEU A 509 13.99 -2.92 -11.30
CA LEU A 509 13.92 -1.49 -11.13
C LEU A 509 12.53 -0.94 -11.42
N ARG A 510 11.49 -1.77 -11.27
CA ARG A 510 10.15 -1.23 -11.18
C ARG A 510 10.06 -0.48 -9.85
N GLU A 511 10.23 0.81 -9.94
CA GLU A 511 9.69 1.93 -9.18
C GLU A 511 9.88 1.88 -7.62
N GLY A 512 10.22 3.02 -7.05
CA GLY A 512 10.19 3.26 -5.60
C GLY A 512 11.45 2.88 -4.82
N LEU A 513 12.53 2.38 -5.47
CA LEU A 513 13.75 2.01 -4.76
C LEU A 513 14.75 3.15 -4.66
N ASP A 514 15.11 3.50 -3.44
CA ASP A 514 16.13 4.47 -3.10
C ASP A 514 17.41 3.73 -2.65
N LEU A 515 18.39 3.62 -3.56
CA LEU A 515 19.63 2.88 -3.36
C LEU A 515 20.84 3.79 -3.55
N PRO A 516 21.15 4.69 -2.59
CA PRO A 516 22.25 5.62 -2.72
C PRO A 516 23.63 4.95 -2.71
N GLU A 517 23.71 3.70 -2.26
CA GLU A 517 24.94 2.91 -2.22
C GLU A 517 25.34 2.34 -3.61
N VAL A 518 24.41 2.37 -4.58
CA VAL A 518 24.67 1.85 -5.94
C VAL A 518 25.44 2.88 -6.75
N SER A 519 26.69 2.57 -7.07
CA SER A 519 27.57 3.39 -7.90
C SER A 519 27.64 2.93 -9.36
N LEU A 520 27.32 1.66 -9.65
CA LEU A 520 27.32 1.13 -11.01
C LEU A 520 26.01 0.44 -11.35
N VAL A 521 25.46 0.81 -12.49
CA VAL A 521 24.36 0.07 -13.15
C VAL A 521 24.86 -0.49 -14.46
N ALA A 522 24.91 -1.82 -14.58
CA ALA A 522 25.31 -2.51 -15.80
C ALA A 522 24.09 -3.00 -16.58
N ILE A 523 23.97 -2.62 -17.83
CA ILE A 523 22.92 -3.00 -18.75
C ILE A 523 23.53 -3.91 -19.81
N LEU A 524 23.33 -5.24 -19.66
CA LEU A 524 23.81 -6.22 -20.61
C LEU A 524 22.91 -6.26 -21.85
N ASP A 525 23.51 -6.50 -23.01
CA ASP A 525 22.79 -6.57 -24.29
C ASP A 525 21.83 -5.39 -24.48
N ALA A 526 22.33 -4.17 -24.30
CA ALA A 526 21.50 -2.96 -24.33
C ALA A 526 20.93 -2.65 -25.72
N ASP A 527 21.54 -3.19 -26.78
CA ASP A 527 21.12 -3.05 -28.19
C ASP A 527 20.06 -4.09 -28.64
N LYS A 528 19.64 -4.99 -27.76
CA LYS A 528 18.55 -5.93 -28.05
C LYS A 528 17.20 -5.26 -27.80
N GLU A 529 16.65 -4.65 -28.84
CA GLU A 529 15.38 -3.94 -28.75
C GLU A 529 14.24 -4.81 -28.19
N GLY A 530 13.40 -4.21 -27.36
CA GLY A 530 12.26 -4.84 -26.71
C GLY A 530 11.74 -4.00 -25.56
N PHE A 531 10.71 -4.47 -24.88
CA PHE A 531 10.08 -3.77 -23.77
C PHE A 531 11.09 -3.37 -22.68
N LEU A 532 12.01 -4.28 -22.32
CA LEU A 532 13.03 -4.05 -21.28
C LEU A 532 14.18 -3.13 -21.72
N ARG A 533 14.27 -2.80 -22.99
CA ARG A 533 15.29 -1.91 -23.57
C ARG A 533 14.65 -0.75 -24.33
N SER A 534 13.38 -0.43 -24.04
CA SER A 534 12.75 0.80 -24.50
C SER A 534 13.41 2.05 -23.88
N ALA A 535 13.30 3.20 -24.52
CA ALA A 535 13.87 4.45 -24.01
C ALA A 535 13.41 4.72 -22.56
N THR A 536 12.13 4.52 -22.26
CA THR A 536 11.58 4.65 -20.90
C THR A 536 12.27 3.72 -19.91
N SER A 537 12.39 2.42 -20.24
CA SER A 537 13.03 1.43 -19.35
C SER A 537 14.52 1.77 -19.13
N LEU A 538 15.22 2.23 -20.17
CA LEU A 538 16.63 2.63 -20.07
C LEU A 538 16.78 3.85 -19.16
N ILE A 539 15.98 4.92 -19.34
CA ILE A 539 16.03 6.13 -18.51
C ILE A 539 15.75 5.79 -17.04
N GLN A 540 14.76 4.95 -16.78
CA GLN A 540 14.42 4.50 -15.42
C GLN A 540 15.57 3.71 -14.77
N THR A 541 16.22 2.84 -15.55
CA THR A 541 17.36 2.04 -15.11
C THR A 541 18.58 2.93 -14.83
N ILE A 542 18.90 3.84 -15.73
CA ILE A 542 19.98 4.85 -15.59
C ILE A 542 19.77 5.68 -14.31
N GLY A 543 18.53 6.12 -14.05
CA GLY A 543 18.17 6.92 -12.90
C GLY A 543 18.46 6.29 -11.54
N ARG A 544 18.73 4.96 -11.48
CA ARG A 544 19.10 4.29 -10.23
C ARG A 544 20.51 4.64 -9.75
N ALA A 545 21.43 4.89 -10.65
CA ALA A 545 22.77 5.37 -10.31
C ALA A 545 22.82 6.89 -10.03
N ALA A 546 21.75 7.63 -10.29
CA ALA A 546 21.70 9.09 -10.14
C ALA A 546 21.66 9.58 -8.67
N ARG A 547 21.66 8.68 -7.70
CA ARG A 547 21.66 8.96 -6.25
C ARG A 547 23.04 8.81 -5.61
N ASN A 548 23.99 8.35 -6.37
CA ASN A 548 25.39 8.22 -5.95
C ASN A 548 26.24 9.30 -6.62
N VAL A 549 27.13 9.92 -5.87
CA VAL A 549 28.04 10.97 -6.39
C VAL A 549 28.96 10.42 -7.49
N SER A 550 29.36 9.14 -7.36
CA SER A 550 30.21 8.41 -8.32
C SER A 550 29.40 7.54 -9.28
N GLY A 551 28.11 7.86 -9.48
CA GLY A 551 27.19 7.04 -10.27
C GLY A 551 27.59 6.93 -11.73
N GLU A 552 27.74 5.70 -12.23
CA GLU A 552 28.02 5.38 -13.64
C GLU A 552 27.03 4.33 -14.16
N VAL A 553 26.81 4.34 -15.47
CA VAL A 553 26.04 3.33 -16.19
C VAL A 553 26.87 2.77 -17.33
N HIS A 554 27.09 1.47 -17.31
CA HIS A 554 27.71 0.75 -18.42
C HIS A 554 26.65 0.08 -19.27
N MET A 555 26.56 0.50 -20.54
CA MET A 555 25.72 -0.13 -21.55
C MET A 555 26.57 -1.01 -22.46
N TYR A 556 26.40 -2.31 -22.38
CA TYR A 556 27.07 -3.26 -23.26
C TYR A 556 26.24 -3.45 -24.53
N ALA A 557 26.77 -2.96 -25.64
CA ALA A 557 26.08 -2.94 -26.93
C ALA A 557 27.12 -2.88 -28.08
N ASP A 558 26.80 -3.56 -29.19
CA ASP A 558 27.59 -3.49 -30.41
C ASP A 558 27.16 -2.36 -31.35
N ARG A 559 25.91 -1.84 -31.13
CA ARG A 559 25.36 -0.71 -31.87
C ARG A 559 24.48 0.14 -30.97
N VAL A 560 24.37 1.42 -31.28
CA VAL A 560 23.42 2.31 -30.62
C VAL A 560 22.07 2.23 -31.33
N THR A 561 21.02 1.82 -30.57
CA THR A 561 19.64 1.80 -31.09
C THR A 561 18.95 3.14 -30.85
N ASP A 562 17.79 3.37 -31.52
CA ASP A 562 17.02 4.60 -31.32
C ASP A 562 16.58 4.79 -29.85
N SER A 563 16.26 3.70 -29.16
CA SER A 563 15.91 3.72 -27.74
C SER A 563 17.09 4.12 -26.85
N MET A 564 18.27 3.60 -27.15
CA MET A 564 19.52 3.99 -26.48
C MET A 564 19.87 5.45 -26.75
N ALA A 565 19.79 5.90 -28.01
CA ALA A 565 20.12 7.27 -28.40
C ALA A 565 19.24 8.26 -27.61
N LYS A 566 17.93 8.04 -27.56
CA LYS A 566 17.00 8.87 -26.79
C LYS A 566 17.31 8.87 -25.28
N ALA A 567 17.64 7.71 -24.71
CA ALA A 567 17.96 7.62 -23.29
C ALA A 567 19.28 8.34 -22.96
N ILE A 568 20.30 8.22 -23.81
CA ILE A 568 21.59 8.89 -23.67
C ILE A 568 21.43 10.40 -23.80
N GLU A 569 20.70 10.86 -24.83
CA GLU A 569 20.45 12.29 -25.09
C GLU A 569 19.73 12.94 -23.89
N GLU A 570 18.65 12.34 -23.42
CA GLU A 570 17.89 12.88 -22.28
C GLU A 570 18.71 12.88 -20.99
N THR A 571 19.45 11.82 -20.70
CA THR A 571 20.32 11.76 -19.52
C THR A 571 21.44 12.81 -19.59
N THR A 572 22.05 12.99 -20.77
CA THR A 572 23.08 14.00 -20.99
C THR A 572 22.51 15.40 -20.80
N ARG A 573 21.35 15.70 -21.39
CA ARG A 573 20.65 16.99 -21.23
C ARG A 573 20.41 17.31 -19.75
N ARG A 574 19.91 16.34 -18.99
CA ARG A 574 19.67 16.50 -17.54
C ARG A 574 20.95 16.73 -16.77
N ARG A 575 22.01 15.98 -17.10
CA ARG A 575 23.32 16.09 -16.48
C ARG A 575 23.91 17.48 -16.71
N GLU A 576 23.92 17.97 -17.96
CA GLU A 576 24.45 19.29 -18.32
C GLU A 576 23.71 20.42 -17.60
N LYS A 577 22.35 20.33 -17.54
CA LYS A 577 21.50 21.30 -16.83
C LYS A 577 21.83 21.35 -15.34
N GLN A 578 22.03 20.17 -14.70
CA GLN A 578 22.38 20.09 -13.27
C GLN A 578 23.80 20.62 -13.01
N VAL A 579 24.77 20.27 -13.84
CA VAL A 579 26.17 20.76 -13.71
C VAL A 579 26.22 22.27 -13.81
N ALA A 580 25.59 22.86 -14.84
CA ALA A 580 25.52 24.32 -15.01
C ALA A 580 24.87 25.00 -13.81
N TYR A 581 23.80 24.43 -13.24
CA TYR A 581 23.17 24.92 -12.04
C TYR A 581 24.09 24.86 -10.81
N ASN A 582 24.78 23.73 -10.62
CA ASN A 582 25.72 23.58 -9.50
C ASN A 582 26.88 24.58 -9.58
N GLU A 583 27.45 24.77 -10.78
CA GLU A 583 28.54 25.76 -11.00
C GLU A 583 28.05 27.19 -10.72
N LEU A 584 26.87 27.55 -11.21
CA LEU A 584 26.29 28.90 -10.99
C LEU A 584 26.03 29.21 -9.52
N HIS A 585 25.59 28.21 -8.72
CA HIS A 585 25.22 28.38 -7.32
C HIS A 585 26.31 27.90 -6.35
N GLY A 586 27.44 27.41 -6.81
CA GLY A 586 28.54 26.90 -5.97
C GLY A 586 28.14 25.68 -5.14
N ILE A 587 27.27 24.80 -5.69
CA ILE A 587 26.79 23.61 -5.00
C ILE A 587 27.74 22.46 -5.22
N ASP A 588 28.23 21.86 -4.13
CA ASP A 588 28.99 20.61 -4.15
C ASP A 588 28.01 19.44 -3.93
N PRO A 589 27.97 18.44 -4.85
CA PRO A 589 27.05 17.31 -4.75
C PRO A 589 27.22 16.53 -3.44
N GLN A 590 26.14 16.37 -2.69
CA GLN A 590 26.14 15.66 -1.42
C GLN A 590 25.39 14.32 -1.54
N PRO A 591 25.94 13.22 -1.00
CA PRO A 591 25.23 11.94 -0.99
C PRO A 591 23.97 12.01 -0.13
N LEU A 592 22.87 11.48 -0.64
CA LEU A 592 21.65 11.33 0.13
C LEU A 592 21.88 10.29 1.24
N ARG A 593 21.80 10.73 2.50
CA ARG A 593 21.79 9.84 3.66
C ARG A 593 20.36 9.70 4.18
N LYS A 594 19.61 8.74 3.63
CA LYS A 594 18.32 8.34 4.23
C LYS A 594 18.53 7.20 5.23
N ARG A 595 17.90 7.31 6.41
CA ARG A 595 17.78 6.15 7.33
C ARG A 595 17.09 5.02 6.56
N ILE A 596 17.58 3.80 6.76
CA ILE A 596 16.89 2.59 6.31
C ILE A 596 15.66 2.45 7.21
N ALA A 597 14.52 2.98 6.77
CA ALA A 597 13.25 2.77 7.47
C ALA A 597 12.66 1.44 6.99
N ASP A 598 12.40 0.55 7.93
CA ASP A 598 11.70 -0.70 7.67
C ASP A 598 10.20 -0.42 7.49
N ILE A 599 9.54 -1.13 6.55
CA ILE A 599 8.07 -1.06 6.40
C ILE A 599 7.37 -1.51 7.69
N THR A 600 7.99 -2.44 8.42
CA THR A 600 7.55 -2.85 9.75
C THR A 600 7.68 -1.73 10.80
N ASP A 601 8.63 -0.78 10.64
CA ASP A 601 8.75 0.40 11.51
C ASP A 601 7.56 1.37 11.35
N VAL A 602 6.85 1.31 10.23
CA VAL A 602 5.65 2.14 10.01
C VAL A 602 4.49 1.65 10.85
N LEU A 603 4.28 0.35 10.87
CA LEU A 603 3.26 -0.30 11.70
C LEU A 603 3.65 -0.20 13.18
N ALA A 604 4.94 -0.38 13.51
CA ALA A 604 5.46 -0.25 14.88
C ALA A 604 5.47 1.21 15.40
N ARG A 605 5.55 2.22 14.52
CA ARG A 605 5.44 3.64 14.94
C ARG A 605 4.00 4.03 15.26
N GLU A 606 3.01 3.53 14.52
CA GLU A 606 1.59 3.73 14.88
C GLU A 606 1.28 3.08 16.24
N GLU A 607 1.81 1.90 16.52
CA GLU A 607 1.75 1.29 17.86
C GLU A 607 2.52 2.11 18.90
N ALA A 608 3.68 2.68 18.57
CA ALA A 608 4.49 3.49 19.47
C ALA A 608 3.88 4.87 19.72
N ASP A 609 3.30 5.53 18.70
CA ASP A 609 2.60 6.81 18.83
C ASP A 609 1.32 6.62 19.67
N THR A 610 0.61 5.50 19.51
CA THR A 610 -0.51 5.13 20.39
C THR A 610 -0.02 4.87 21.80
N ALA A 611 1.10 4.17 21.97
CA ALA A 611 1.72 3.93 23.28
C ALA A 611 2.24 5.22 23.95
N GLU A 612 2.72 6.20 23.18
CA GLU A 612 3.17 7.50 23.66
C GLU A 612 1.99 8.42 24.03
N LEU A 613 0.89 8.37 23.28
CA LEU A 613 -0.39 8.97 23.65
C LEU A 613 -0.97 8.36 24.93
N LEU A 614 -0.78 7.05 25.13
CA LEU A 614 -1.23 6.29 26.30
C LEU A 614 -0.33 6.51 27.51
N ALA A 615 0.97 6.78 27.34
CA ALA A 615 1.92 7.04 28.41
C ALA A 615 1.74 8.38 29.13
N GLY A 616 0.70 9.18 28.72
CA GLY A 616 0.21 10.40 29.38
C GLY A 616 1.26 11.15 30.21
N ARG A 617 1.58 12.36 29.83
CA ARG A 617 2.40 13.38 30.50
C ARG A 617 2.57 13.24 32.03
N GLU A 618 3.23 12.20 32.49
CA GLU A 618 3.79 12.16 33.83
C GLU A 618 5.18 11.51 33.78
N GLY A 619 6.16 12.33 34.17
CA GLY A 619 7.55 11.96 34.17
C GLY A 619 7.83 10.73 35.05
N ARG A 620 8.03 9.60 34.41
CA ARG A 620 8.74 8.47 35.02
C ARG A 620 9.87 8.02 34.09
N LYS A 621 11.07 8.06 34.66
CA LYS A 621 12.31 7.59 34.05
C LYS A 621 12.11 6.17 33.50
N LYS A 622 12.36 6.03 32.21
CA LYS A 622 12.47 4.73 31.53
C LYS A 622 13.54 3.88 32.23
N SER A 623 13.15 2.76 32.79
CA SER A 623 14.07 1.62 32.97
C SER A 623 14.17 0.97 31.58
N PRO A 624 15.36 0.77 31.03
CA PRO A 624 15.51 0.10 29.76
C PRO A 624 15.16 -1.37 29.92
N VAL A 625 14.12 -1.83 29.26
CA VAL A 625 13.96 -3.24 28.91
C VAL A 625 15.06 -3.53 27.88
N PRO A 626 15.98 -4.46 28.12
CA PRO A 626 17.04 -4.74 27.18
C PRO A 626 16.41 -5.38 25.94
N ASN A 627 16.40 -4.65 24.82
CA ASN A 627 16.30 -5.27 23.51
C ASN A 627 17.59 -6.07 23.31
N LEU A 628 17.55 -7.36 23.56
CA LEU A 628 18.59 -8.30 23.15
C LEU A 628 18.54 -8.42 21.62
N ARG A 629 19.18 -7.49 20.96
CA ARG A 629 19.39 -7.52 19.52
C ARG A 629 20.41 -8.61 19.18
N ARG A 630 20.21 -9.24 18.05
CA ARG A 630 21.01 -10.26 17.35
C ARG A 630 22.54 -10.08 17.36
N GLU A 631 23.09 -8.95 17.77
CA GLU A 631 24.54 -8.71 17.86
C GLU A 631 25.23 -9.45 19.02
N GLY A 632 24.46 -9.97 19.98
CA GLY A 632 25.01 -10.76 21.10
C GLY A 632 25.07 -12.28 20.86
N ILE A 633 24.28 -12.80 19.94
CA ILE A 633 24.14 -14.26 19.74
C ILE A 633 25.36 -14.85 18.99
N ALA A 634 25.92 -14.11 18.05
CA ALA A 634 27.08 -14.55 17.26
C ALA A 634 28.41 -14.60 18.08
N SER A 635 28.44 -14.03 19.27
CA SER A 635 29.62 -13.97 20.13
C SER A 635 29.42 -14.67 21.48
N ALA A 636 28.25 -15.25 21.77
CA ALA A 636 27.96 -15.95 23.02
C ALA A 636 28.53 -17.38 23.00
N GLY A 637 29.20 -17.76 24.04
CA GLY A 637 29.69 -19.13 24.22
C GLY A 637 28.53 -20.11 24.46
N GLY A 638 28.76 -21.41 24.19
CA GLY A 638 27.71 -22.44 24.27
C GLY A 638 26.96 -22.47 25.62
N ASN A 639 27.64 -22.24 26.74
CA ASN A 639 27.05 -22.19 28.08
C ASN A 639 26.12 -20.97 28.30
N GLU A 640 26.38 -19.86 27.64
CA GLU A 640 25.50 -18.66 27.69
C GLU A 640 24.20 -18.86 26.90
N LEU A 641 24.28 -19.57 25.76
CA LEU A 641 23.12 -19.93 24.96
C LEU A 641 22.23 -20.96 25.66
N GLU A 642 22.81 -21.94 26.37
CA GLU A 642 22.05 -22.90 27.19
C GLU A 642 21.33 -22.23 28.37
N SER A 643 21.98 -21.25 29.02
CA SER A 643 21.35 -20.45 30.07
C SER A 643 20.19 -19.62 29.55
N LEU A 644 20.37 -18.98 28.38
CA LEU A 644 19.31 -18.20 27.71
C LEU A 644 18.12 -19.08 27.29
N ILE A 645 18.37 -20.30 26.81
CA ILE A 645 17.33 -21.29 26.48
C ILE A 645 16.53 -21.69 27.72
N ALA A 646 17.20 -21.86 28.86
CA ALA A 646 16.54 -22.20 30.12
C ALA A 646 15.63 -21.04 30.60
N ASP A 647 16.15 -19.81 30.60
CA ASP A 647 15.42 -18.62 31.02
C ASP A 647 14.20 -18.34 30.13
N LEU A 648 14.34 -18.45 28.80
CA LEU A 648 13.23 -18.27 27.86
C LEU A 648 12.17 -19.36 27.99
N ASN A 649 12.58 -20.59 28.32
CA ASN A 649 11.66 -21.70 28.57
C ASN A 649 10.85 -21.48 29.84
N GLU A 650 11.47 -20.95 30.90
CA GLU A 650 10.78 -20.59 32.14
C GLU A 650 9.79 -19.46 31.93
N GLN A 651 10.17 -18.40 31.21
CA GLN A 651 9.29 -17.28 30.84
C GLN A 651 8.12 -17.74 29.97
N MET A 652 8.35 -18.66 29.03
CA MET A 652 7.29 -19.22 28.19
C MET A 652 6.27 -20.01 29.04
N LEU A 653 6.74 -20.83 29.97
CA LEU A 653 5.86 -21.61 30.85
C LEU A 653 5.10 -20.71 31.83
N GLN A 654 5.73 -19.66 32.33
CA GLN A 654 5.08 -18.64 33.16
C GLN A 654 3.99 -17.89 32.37
N ALA A 655 4.30 -17.43 31.15
CA ALA A 655 3.33 -16.77 30.29
C ALA A 655 2.14 -17.68 29.94
N ALA A 656 2.39 -18.97 29.69
CA ALA A 656 1.34 -19.96 29.48
C ALA A 656 0.48 -20.18 30.73
N GLY A 657 1.10 -20.22 31.92
CA GLY A 657 0.40 -20.34 33.22
C GLY A 657 -0.45 -19.10 33.55
N GLU A 658 -0.04 -17.92 33.07
CA GLU A 658 -0.76 -16.66 33.20
C GLU A 658 -1.82 -16.46 32.08
N LEU A 659 -2.04 -17.47 31.22
CA LEU A 659 -2.96 -17.47 30.07
C LEU A 659 -2.60 -16.42 28.99
N LYS A 660 -1.36 -15.97 28.94
CA LYS A 660 -0.81 -15.05 27.92
C LYS A 660 -0.31 -15.84 26.70
N PHE A 661 -1.21 -16.48 25.99
CA PHE A 661 -0.88 -17.47 24.95
C PHE A 661 -0.06 -16.89 23.77
N GLU A 662 -0.26 -15.62 23.40
CA GLU A 662 0.52 -14.98 22.35
C GLU A 662 1.97 -14.74 22.76
N LEU A 663 2.19 -14.30 24.01
CA LEU A 663 3.53 -14.16 24.56
C LEU A 663 4.22 -15.52 24.68
N ALA A 664 3.50 -16.54 25.14
CA ALA A 664 4.00 -17.90 25.20
C ALA A 664 4.35 -18.46 23.81
N ALA A 665 3.55 -18.16 22.78
CA ALA A 665 3.83 -18.55 21.41
C ALA A 665 5.08 -17.84 20.85
N ARG A 666 5.24 -16.54 21.05
CA ARG A 666 6.45 -15.79 20.70
C ARG A 666 7.71 -16.38 21.33
N LEU A 667 7.69 -16.58 22.64
CA LEU A 667 8.81 -17.15 23.38
C LEU A 667 9.14 -18.58 22.91
N ARG A 668 8.15 -19.38 22.54
CA ARG A 668 8.34 -20.70 21.93
C ARG A 668 9.05 -20.62 20.59
N ASP A 669 8.67 -19.67 19.75
CA ASP A 669 9.24 -19.50 18.42
C ASP A 669 10.69 -19.00 18.51
N GLU A 670 10.99 -18.05 19.41
CA GLU A 670 12.35 -17.63 19.76
C GLU A 670 13.20 -18.79 20.31
N LEU A 671 12.66 -19.59 21.23
CA LEU A 671 13.29 -20.78 21.72
C LEU A 671 13.64 -21.79 20.61
N SER A 672 12.75 -21.97 19.66
CA SER A 672 12.96 -22.86 18.52
C SER A 672 14.08 -22.38 17.60
N GLU A 673 14.20 -21.07 17.42
CA GLU A 673 15.22 -20.42 16.59
C GLU A 673 16.61 -20.55 17.26
N ILE A 674 16.72 -20.20 18.52
CA ILE A 674 17.98 -20.32 19.30
C ILE A 674 18.45 -21.79 19.39
N LYS A 675 17.55 -22.74 19.63
CA LYS A 675 17.87 -24.17 19.60
C LYS A 675 18.35 -24.67 18.24
N ARG A 676 17.86 -24.09 17.16
CA ARG A 676 18.31 -24.41 15.80
C ARG A 676 19.69 -23.85 15.53
N GLU A 677 19.99 -22.63 15.98
CA GLU A 677 21.32 -22.02 15.88
C GLU A 677 22.34 -22.78 16.71
N LEU A 678 22.02 -23.14 17.97
CA LEU A 678 22.89 -23.95 18.81
C LEU A 678 23.29 -25.29 18.15
N ARG A 679 22.32 -26.01 17.58
CA ARG A 679 22.59 -27.24 16.82
C ARG A 679 23.43 -27.03 15.55
N GLN A 680 23.35 -25.85 14.94
CA GLN A 680 24.20 -25.52 13.79
C GLN A 680 25.63 -25.22 14.24
N MET A 681 25.80 -24.53 15.37
CA MET A 681 27.13 -24.28 15.99
C MET A 681 27.79 -25.57 16.46
N GLU A 682 27.04 -26.49 17.10
CA GLU A 682 27.51 -27.84 17.46
C GLU A 682 27.99 -28.64 16.26
N LYS A 683 27.22 -28.61 15.13
CA LYS A 683 27.59 -29.28 13.89
C LYS A 683 28.78 -28.63 13.16
N ALA A 684 29.02 -27.35 13.40
CA ALA A 684 30.15 -26.62 12.82
C ALA A 684 31.43 -26.71 13.64
N GLY A 685 31.40 -27.41 14.81
CA GLY A 685 32.59 -27.62 15.66
C GLY A 685 33.08 -26.33 16.35
N HIS A 686 32.19 -25.38 16.61
CA HIS A 686 32.52 -24.10 17.28
C HIS A 686 32.19 -24.09 18.77
N LEU A 687 31.91 -25.25 19.38
CA LEU A 687 31.70 -25.42 20.81
C LEU A 687 32.75 -26.36 21.36
N ASP A 688 33.77 -25.80 21.99
CA ASP A 688 34.63 -26.47 23.02
C ASP A 688 34.23 -25.94 24.38
#